data_ff8244b9269290d9fa4d79a377da338e
#
_entry.id   ff8244b9269290d9fa4d79a377da338e
#
_cell.length_a   1.000
_cell.length_b   1.000
_cell.length_c   1.000
_cell.angle_alpha   90.00
_cell.angle_beta   90.00
_cell.angle_gamma   90.00
#
_symmetry.space_group_name_H-M   'P 1'
#
loop_
_entity.id
_entity.type
_entity.pdbx_description
1 polymer ?
#
loop_
_entity_poly.entity_id
_entity_poly.type
_entity_poly.pdbx_seq_one_letter_code
_entity_poly.pdbx_strand_id
1 'polypeptide(L)'
;MHILLAVLLLALPALAQGPVPTTIEDFHAPGTQPNRLLTPIYASINCTGCHSGYDPDQEPYERWAASMKAQSARDPIFHAALAIANQDAAGSGEYCLRCHAPGAWLDGRSTPPDGSALNNGLGDFDGVTCHVCHRMVDPFPSAENPDIDERVLLYTPELPVTPNNAQLVIDPQDVRRGPYDLGPNFFYHDWRESPFHRESLMCASCHDLSNPTLSKQPDGTYQLNTLNQRAPSQDKRDLFPVERTYEEWFASQYARLPVDTRDATHPTGRFGGNKYEVQSCQDCHMPDTTGQGCAPIFGQPVRSDLPLHNFNGSNNWVLLAVRALWPDNETGLTDNSVTKALQRTAEMHDRASDMQVSVDAGQLRVRVVNQTGHKLPTGYSEGRRIWLTVRWFDGSDNLLSEIGGYDPATAVLDTTGSKIYEGELGLDATQAAATGRPVGKSFNFVLVNTWLKDNRIPPRGFTNSGFASGQASPVGATYAEEQYWDETSYAIPAGAARAEVLLRHQTTTKEYIEFLRDTNTTDSTGATAYNQWVLHGRSAPSLLDSASIQLGAASALPPIDYGVGKTTSLGARPRLSGIGEARVSGAGFALRVEGAVPNSQVVVKSSTSSASIAFNGGTLYLGAGQAIVGRAMLDATGGATLPVSLAGLGGQSRNYQAFFRDAGASQAYGMTNGLHVRYAN
;
A
#
# COMPACT_ATOMS: atom_id res chain seq x y z
N MET A 1 8.96 -29.57 -66.14
CA MET A 1 7.62 -29.68 -65.58
C MET A 1 7.81 -29.87 -64.05
N HIS A 2 7.90 -28.77 -63.29
CA HIS A 2 8.15 -28.77 -61.83
C HIS A 2 6.81 -28.60 -61.15
N ILE A 3 6.41 -29.60 -60.38
CA ILE A 3 5.20 -29.55 -59.53
C ILE A 3 5.59 -28.94 -58.23
N LEU A 4 5.11 -27.70 -57.93
CA LEU A 4 5.18 -27.09 -56.60
C LEU A 4 4.10 -27.72 -55.72
N LEU A 5 4.54 -28.44 -54.71
CA LEU A 5 3.65 -28.90 -53.61
C LEU A 5 3.47 -27.75 -52.62
N ALA A 6 2.31 -27.10 -52.62
CA ALA A 6 1.92 -26.16 -51.61
C ALA A 6 1.46 -26.93 -50.35
N VAL A 7 2.26 -26.88 -49.29
CA VAL A 7 1.86 -27.38 -47.96
C VAL A 7 0.95 -26.34 -47.31
N LEU A 8 -0.35 -26.61 -47.26
CA LEU A 8 -1.33 -25.85 -46.53
C LEU A 8 -1.16 -26.19 -45.03
N LEU A 9 -0.49 -25.32 -44.27
CA LEU A 9 -0.52 -25.35 -42.80
C LEU A 9 -1.92 -24.94 -42.37
N LEU A 10 -2.78 -25.89 -42.06
CA LEU A 10 -4.00 -25.69 -41.32
C LEU A 10 -3.59 -25.29 -39.86
N ALA A 11 -3.70 -23.99 -39.52
CA ALA A 11 -3.72 -23.56 -38.15
C ALA A 11 -4.95 -24.19 -37.50
N LEU A 12 -4.76 -25.22 -36.70
CA LEU A 12 -5.79 -25.72 -35.80
C LEU A 12 -6.15 -24.56 -34.86
N PRO A 13 -7.44 -24.20 -34.70
CA PRO A 13 -7.84 -23.28 -33.67
C PRO A 13 -7.38 -23.89 -32.35
N ALA A 14 -6.62 -23.14 -31.56
CA ALA A 14 -6.37 -23.48 -30.16
C ALA A 14 -7.74 -23.66 -29.50
N LEU A 15 -8.08 -24.91 -29.17
CA LEU A 15 -9.26 -25.19 -28.35
C LEU A 15 -9.10 -24.35 -27.11
N ALA A 16 -10.01 -23.39 -26.89
CA ALA A 16 -10.11 -22.69 -25.62
C ALA A 16 -10.26 -23.78 -24.55
N GLN A 17 -9.21 -24.01 -23.78
CA GLN A 17 -9.32 -24.93 -22.65
C GLN A 17 -10.37 -24.34 -21.72
N GLY A 18 -11.30 -25.16 -21.30
CA GLY A 18 -12.30 -24.80 -20.29
C GLY A 18 -11.65 -24.41 -18.97
N PRO A 19 -12.43 -23.92 -18.00
CA PRO A 19 -11.93 -23.49 -16.70
C PRO A 19 -11.10 -24.59 -16.04
N VAL A 20 -10.13 -24.18 -15.22
CA VAL A 20 -9.43 -25.13 -14.35
C VAL A 20 -10.48 -25.77 -13.44
N PRO A 21 -10.58 -27.11 -13.37
CA PRO A 21 -11.69 -27.81 -12.70
C PRO A 21 -11.49 -27.84 -11.17
N THR A 22 -11.36 -26.68 -10.57
CA THR A 22 -11.32 -26.46 -9.12
C THR A 22 -12.72 -26.61 -8.51
N THR A 23 -12.76 -26.72 -7.20
CA THR A 23 -13.95 -26.65 -6.37
C THR A 23 -13.74 -25.64 -5.24
N ILE A 24 -14.74 -25.36 -4.42
CA ILE A 24 -14.60 -24.49 -3.23
C ILE A 24 -13.56 -25.02 -2.23
N GLU A 25 -13.27 -26.33 -2.23
CA GLU A 25 -12.23 -26.92 -1.36
C GLU A 25 -10.82 -26.43 -1.73
N ASP A 26 -10.55 -26.15 -3.00
CA ASP A 26 -9.26 -25.59 -3.45
C ASP A 26 -9.03 -24.16 -2.91
N PHE A 27 -10.11 -23.46 -2.55
CA PHE A 27 -10.10 -22.10 -2.02
C PHE A 27 -10.38 -22.05 -0.51
N HIS A 28 -10.44 -23.20 0.15
CA HIS A 28 -10.64 -23.24 1.60
C HIS A 28 -9.52 -22.50 2.33
N ALA A 29 -9.90 -21.71 3.33
CA ALA A 29 -8.98 -21.05 4.26
C ALA A 29 -9.57 -21.08 5.68
N PRO A 30 -8.75 -21.18 6.74
CA PRO A 30 -9.18 -21.16 8.14
C PRO A 30 -10.01 -19.94 8.54
N GLY A 31 -10.40 -19.88 9.79
CA GLY A 31 -11.26 -18.86 10.37
C GLY A 31 -12.71 -19.35 10.52
N THR A 32 -13.59 -18.43 10.90
CA THR A 32 -15.03 -18.71 11.04
C THR A 32 -15.60 -19.05 9.66
N GLN A 33 -16.17 -20.24 9.53
CA GLN A 33 -16.73 -20.75 8.28
C GLN A 33 -18.20 -20.32 8.10
N PRO A 34 -18.75 -20.39 6.87
CA PRO A 34 -20.15 -20.09 6.60
C PRO A 34 -21.12 -20.87 7.50
N ASN A 35 -22.22 -20.21 7.89
CA ASN A 35 -23.29 -20.76 8.73
C ASN A 35 -22.81 -21.19 10.15
N ARG A 36 -21.73 -20.61 10.66
CA ARG A 36 -21.24 -20.88 12.03
C ARG A 36 -21.64 -19.83 13.05
N LEU A 37 -22.27 -18.74 12.63
CA LEU A 37 -22.68 -17.67 13.55
C LEU A 37 -24.01 -18.01 14.23
N LEU A 38 -24.14 -17.72 15.52
CA LEU A 38 -25.38 -17.81 16.29
C LEU A 38 -26.29 -16.60 16.01
N THR A 39 -25.70 -15.46 15.77
CA THR A 39 -26.37 -14.23 15.35
C THR A 39 -25.88 -13.87 13.95
N PRO A 40 -26.77 -13.65 12.97
CA PRO A 40 -26.35 -13.27 11.62
C PRO A 40 -25.61 -11.93 11.60
N ILE A 41 -24.96 -11.63 10.48
CA ILE A 41 -24.36 -10.32 10.26
C ILE A 41 -25.47 -9.31 9.93
N TYR A 42 -25.52 -8.21 10.67
CA TYR A 42 -26.49 -7.15 10.42
C TYR A 42 -26.05 -6.20 9.31
N ALA A 43 -27.00 -5.75 8.50
CA ALA A 43 -26.83 -4.64 7.57
C ALA A 43 -26.41 -3.38 8.32
N SER A 44 -25.52 -2.59 7.72
CA SER A 44 -24.95 -1.39 8.37
C SER A 44 -26.00 -0.30 8.66
N ILE A 45 -27.12 -0.30 7.94
CA ILE A 45 -28.27 0.60 8.21
C ILE A 45 -28.81 0.46 9.65
N ASN A 46 -28.66 -0.72 10.27
CA ASN A 46 -29.09 -0.95 11.66
C ASN A 46 -28.27 -0.16 12.69
N CYS A 47 -27.10 0.37 12.30
CA CYS A 47 -26.24 1.16 13.16
C CYS A 47 -26.55 2.66 13.12
N THR A 48 -27.30 3.12 12.10
CA THR A 48 -27.50 4.55 11.83
C THR A 48 -28.25 5.29 12.91
N GLY A 49 -29.15 4.63 13.66
CA GLY A 49 -29.93 5.26 14.72
C GLY A 49 -29.06 5.90 15.83
N CYS A 50 -27.84 5.39 16.03
CA CYS A 50 -26.90 5.89 17.03
C CYS A 50 -25.63 6.47 16.42
N HIS A 51 -25.18 5.97 15.26
CA HIS A 51 -23.89 6.26 14.66
C HIS A 51 -23.95 7.09 13.39
N SER A 52 -25.09 7.79 13.16
CA SER A 52 -25.33 8.70 12.02
C SER A 52 -26.25 9.85 12.42
N GLY A 53 -26.31 10.92 11.61
CA GLY A 53 -27.24 12.01 11.71
C GLY A 53 -26.95 13.06 12.80
N TYR A 54 -25.74 13.11 13.35
CA TYR A 54 -25.36 14.07 14.38
C TYR A 54 -24.17 14.97 14.01
N ASP A 55 -23.21 14.46 13.24
CA ASP A 55 -22.05 15.22 12.78
C ASP A 55 -21.43 14.56 11.55
N PRO A 56 -21.74 15.04 10.33
CA PRO A 56 -21.29 14.41 9.08
C PRO A 56 -19.77 14.47 8.88
N ASP A 57 -19.04 15.21 9.71
CA ASP A 57 -17.58 15.30 9.65
C ASP A 57 -16.87 14.37 10.65
N GLN A 58 -17.60 13.73 11.56
CA GLN A 58 -17.05 12.85 12.60
C GLN A 58 -17.77 11.51 12.71
N GLU A 59 -19.07 11.46 12.41
CA GLU A 59 -19.88 10.25 12.59
C GLU A 59 -19.38 9.08 11.73
N PRO A 60 -19.41 7.86 12.28
CA PRO A 60 -18.83 6.69 11.61
C PRO A 60 -19.52 6.31 10.30
N TYR A 61 -20.88 6.34 10.27
CA TYR A 61 -21.64 5.75 9.18
C TYR A 61 -21.46 6.46 7.84
N GLU A 62 -21.61 7.79 7.76
CA GLU A 62 -21.48 8.50 6.48
C GLU A 62 -20.07 8.42 5.89
N ARG A 63 -19.06 8.43 6.76
CA ARG A 63 -17.66 8.28 6.34
C ARG A 63 -17.38 6.89 5.83
N TRP A 64 -17.84 5.86 6.54
CA TRP A 64 -17.73 4.48 6.12
C TRP A 64 -18.49 4.23 4.81
N ALA A 65 -19.76 4.68 4.69
CA ALA A 65 -20.58 4.51 3.49
C ALA A 65 -19.92 5.09 2.23
N ALA A 66 -19.22 6.23 2.38
CA ALA A 66 -18.45 6.85 1.30
C ALA A 66 -17.03 6.29 1.14
N SER A 67 -16.80 5.04 1.51
CA SER A 67 -15.55 4.32 1.32
C SER A 67 -15.72 3.10 0.41
N MET A 68 -14.62 2.66 -0.23
CA MET A 68 -14.65 1.42 -1.01
C MET A 68 -14.82 0.17 -0.16
N LYS A 69 -14.64 0.25 1.19
CA LYS A 69 -14.97 -0.87 2.09
C LYS A 69 -16.48 -1.12 2.15
N ALA A 70 -17.26 -0.06 2.26
CA ALA A 70 -18.72 -0.16 2.24
C ALA A 70 -19.26 -0.56 0.87
N GLN A 71 -18.58 -0.19 -0.19
CA GLN A 71 -19.04 -0.38 -1.57
C GLN A 71 -18.35 -1.56 -2.28
N SER A 72 -17.57 -2.38 -1.57
CA SER A 72 -16.77 -3.45 -2.19
C SER A 72 -17.62 -4.51 -2.90
N ALA A 73 -18.82 -4.79 -2.41
CA ALA A 73 -19.76 -5.71 -3.05
C ALA A 73 -20.64 -5.05 -4.14
N ARG A 74 -20.57 -3.69 -4.30
CA ARG A 74 -21.23 -2.95 -5.38
C ARG A 74 -20.29 -2.49 -6.47
N ASP A 75 -19.00 -2.75 -6.31
CA ASP A 75 -17.96 -2.33 -7.25
C ASP A 75 -18.10 -3.05 -8.60
N PRO A 76 -18.34 -2.33 -9.73
CA PRO A 76 -18.46 -2.96 -11.04
C PRO A 76 -17.18 -3.62 -11.52
N ILE A 77 -16.00 -3.16 -11.08
CA ILE A 77 -14.72 -3.80 -11.38
C ILE A 77 -14.65 -5.17 -10.70
N PHE A 78 -15.07 -5.23 -9.43
CA PHE A 78 -15.14 -6.49 -8.68
C PHE A 78 -16.04 -7.52 -9.37
N HIS A 79 -17.25 -7.14 -9.78
CA HIS A 79 -18.16 -8.07 -10.45
C HIS A 79 -17.62 -8.58 -11.79
N ALA A 80 -16.97 -7.72 -12.57
CA ALA A 80 -16.33 -8.12 -13.82
C ALA A 80 -15.16 -9.09 -13.58
N ALA A 81 -14.34 -8.82 -12.57
CA ALA A 81 -13.24 -9.70 -12.17
C ALA A 81 -13.74 -11.04 -11.59
N LEU A 82 -14.82 -11.02 -10.81
CA LEU A 82 -15.49 -12.21 -10.25
C LEU A 82 -15.98 -13.15 -11.35
N ALA A 83 -16.61 -12.61 -12.40
CA ALA A 83 -17.07 -13.38 -13.54
C ALA A 83 -15.91 -14.09 -14.26
N ILE A 84 -14.81 -13.36 -14.51
CA ILE A 84 -13.61 -13.92 -15.15
C ILE A 84 -12.92 -14.94 -14.24
N ALA A 85 -12.84 -14.70 -12.94
CA ALA A 85 -12.25 -15.64 -11.99
C ALA A 85 -12.98 -16.99 -12.01
N ASN A 86 -14.32 -16.99 -12.01
CA ASN A 86 -15.12 -18.21 -12.15
C ASN A 86 -15.02 -18.86 -13.54
N GLN A 87 -14.77 -18.08 -14.61
CA GLN A 87 -14.47 -18.62 -15.93
C GLN A 87 -13.13 -19.35 -15.96
N ASP A 88 -12.15 -18.85 -15.23
CA ASP A 88 -10.79 -19.39 -15.21
C ASP A 88 -10.65 -20.59 -14.26
N ALA A 89 -11.27 -20.51 -13.08
CA ALA A 89 -11.22 -21.55 -12.04
C ALA A 89 -12.58 -21.66 -11.35
N ALA A 90 -13.26 -22.77 -11.54
CA ALA A 90 -14.59 -22.99 -11.02
C ALA A 90 -14.60 -22.89 -9.46
N GLY A 91 -15.57 -22.15 -8.93
CA GLY A 91 -15.68 -21.98 -7.47
C GLY A 91 -14.81 -20.88 -6.87
N SER A 92 -13.94 -20.23 -7.64
CA SER A 92 -13.04 -19.18 -7.13
C SER A 92 -13.77 -17.93 -6.62
N GLY A 93 -14.97 -17.67 -7.10
CA GLY A 93 -15.76 -16.54 -6.63
C GLY A 93 -16.14 -16.61 -5.16
N GLU A 94 -16.26 -17.80 -4.58
CA GLU A 94 -16.47 -17.98 -3.15
C GLU A 94 -15.32 -17.34 -2.34
N TYR A 95 -14.10 -17.53 -2.79
CA TYR A 95 -12.92 -16.89 -2.23
C TYR A 95 -12.92 -15.36 -2.37
N CYS A 96 -13.39 -14.83 -3.50
CA CYS A 96 -13.52 -13.39 -3.72
C CYS A 96 -14.57 -12.75 -2.78
N LEU A 97 -15.73 -13.41 -2.65
CA LEU A 97 -16.83 -12.95 -1.81
C LEU A 97 -16.46 -12.90 -0.32
N ARG A 98 -15.52 -13.72 0.12
CA ARG A 98 -15.02 -13.74 1.49
C ARG A 98 -14.44 -12.39 1.95
N CYS A 99 -13.82 -11.63 1.03
CA CYS A 99 -13.30 -10.28 1.30
C CYS A 99 -14.29 -9.17 0.91
N HIS A 100 -14.98 -9.33 -0.24
CA HIS A 100 -15.79 -8.26 -0.83
C HIS A 100 -17.22 -8.21 -0.31
N ALA A 101 -17.77 -9.33 0.18
CA ALA A 101 -19.07 -9.44 0.81
C ALA A 101 -19.02 -10.37 2.04
N PRO A 102 -18.13 -10.11 3.04
CA PRO A 102 -17.84 -11.03 4.14
C PRO A 102 -19.08 -11.35 4.99
N GLY A 103 -20.03 -10.42 5.12
CA GLY A 103 -21.29 -10.68 5.82
C GLY A 103 -22.13 -11.75 5.13
N ALA A 104 -22.32 -11.64 3.82
CA ALA A 104 -23.02 -12.64 3.03
C ALA A 104 -22.29 -13.97 3.03
N TRP A 105 -20.95 -13.95 2.92
CA TRP A 105 -20.14 -15.16 2.97
C TRP A 105 -20.31 -15.91 4.31
N LEU A 106 -20.20 -15.21 5.43
CA LEU A 106 -20.38 -15.77 6.78
C LEU A 106 -21.78 -16.38 6.98
N ASP A 107 -22.79 -15.78 6.40
CA ASP A 107 -24.18 -16.23 6.46
C ASP A 107 -24.54 -17.27 5.37
N GLY A 108 -23.54 -17.78 4.63
CA GLY A 108 -23.69 -18.88 3.67
C GLY A 108 -24.26 -18.49 2.31
N ARG A 109 -24.28 -17.19 1.97
CA ARG A 109 -24.78 -16.67 0.68
C ARG A 109 -23.70 -16.40 -0.35
N SER A 110 -22.55 -17.06 -0.25
CA SER A 110 -21.49 -17.07 -1.26
C SER A 110 -21.64 -18.21 -2.29
N THR A 111 -22.66 -19.03 -2.16
CA THR A 111 -22.94 -20.15 -3.06
C THR A 111 -24.32 -19.97 -3.70
N PRO A 112 -24.40 -19.87 -5.05
CA PRO A 112 -23.34 -20.07 -6.05
C PRO A 112 -22.26 -18.97 -6.01
N PRO A 113 -21.02 -19.29 -6.47
CA PRO A 113 -19.87 -18.38 -6.32
C PRO A 113 -19.84 -17.19 -7.30
N ASP A 114 -20.88 -17.01 -8.09
CA ASP A 114 -21.08 -15.91 -9.03
C ASP A 114 -21.68 -14.65 -8.39
N GLY A 115 -21.97 -14.68 -7.09
CA GLY A 115 -22.61 -13.59 -6.36
C GLY A 115 -24.13 -13.51 -6.54
N SER A 116 -24.77 -14.42 -7.29
CA SER A 116 -26.22 -14.41 -7.52
C SER A 116 -27.05 -14.68 -6.26
N ALA A 117 -26.45 -15.25 -5.21
CA ALA A 117 -27.10 -15.46 -3.93
C ALA A 117 -27.08 -14.25 -2.99
N LEU A 118 -26.38 -13.18 -3.35
CA LEU A 118 -26.34 -11.94 -2.56
C LEU A 118 -27.73 -11.30 -2.50
N ASN A 119 -28.14 -10.89 -1.31
CA ASN A 119 -29.46 -10.34 -1.03
C ASN A 119 -29.35 -8.92 -0.46
N ASN A 120 -29.77 -7.92 -1.26
CA ASN A 120 -29.72 -6.52 -0.86
C ASN A 120 -30.58 -6.25 0.40
N GLY A 121 -31.73 -6.91 0.55
CA GLY A 121 -32.58 -6.75 1.73
C GLY A 121 -31.96 -7.22 3.05
N LEU A 122 -30.87 -7.98 2.98
CA LEU A 122 -30.09 -8.43 4.14
C LEU A 122 -28.79 -7.63 4.33
N GLY A 123 -28.51 -6.66 3.45
CA GLY A 123 -27.30 -5.84 3.50
C GLY A 123 -26.05 -6.51 2.95
N ASP A 124 -26.19 -7.54 2.10
CA ASP A 124 -25.05 -8.28 1.55
C ASP A 124 -24.15 -7.43 0.66
N PHE A 125 -24.76 -6.41 0.02
CA PHE A 125 -24.02 -5.45 -0.80
C PHE A 125 -23.33 -4.34 0.01
N ASP A 126 -23.49 -4.28 1.33
CA ASP A 126 -22.78 -3.32 2.20
C ASP A 126 -21.27 -3.60 2.34
N GLY A 127 -20.75 -4.55 1.59
CA GLY A 127 -19.33 -4.88 1.59
C GLY A 127 -18.84 -5.31 2.97
N VAL A 128 -17.76 -4.66 3.44
CA VAL A 128 -17.22 -4.89 4.80
C VAL A 128 -18.03 -4.04 5.78
N THR A 129 -19.07 -4.63 6.36
CA THR A 129 -20.04 -3.94 7.22
C THR A 129 -19.46 -3.53 8.57
N CYS A 130 -20.10 -2.57 9.24
CA CYS A 130 -19.80 -2.23 10.63
C CYS A 130 -19.79 -3.49 11.52
N HIS A 131 -20.79 -4.35 11.35
CA HIS A 131 -20.98 -5.53 12.17
C HIS A 131 -19.91 -6.62 11.94
N VAL A 132 -19.38 -6.76 10.72
CA VAL A 132 -18.23 -7.65 10.46
C VAL A 132 -17.00 -7.16 11.21
N CYS A 133 -16.60 -5.88 11.00
CA CYS A 133 -15.41 -5.33 11.66
C CYS A 133 -15.52 -5.38 13.18
N HIS A 134 -16.66 -4.94 13.74
CA HIS A 134 -16.85 -4.86 15.18
C HIS A 134 -17.19 -6.20 15.86
N ARG A 135 -17.23 -7.32 15.11
CA ARG A 135 -17.26 -8.69 15.67
C ARG A 135 -15.97 -9.47 15.42
N MET A 136 -14.99 -8.87 14.75
CA MET A 136 -13.69 -9.50 14.58
C MET A 136 -13.02 -9.71 15.93
N VAL A 137 -12.43 -10.89 16.08
CA VAL A 137 -11.65 -11.33 17.24
C VAL A 137 -10.21 -11.49 16.79
N ASP A 138 -9.25 -11.10 17.63
CA ASP A 138 -7.85 -11.35 17.35
C ASP A 138 -7.58 -12.85 17.19
N PRO A 139 -7.15 -13.33 16.01
CA PRO A 139 -6.86 -14.74 15.82
C PRO A 139 -5.56 -15.22 16.48
N PHE A 140 -4.74 -14.29 16.97
CA PHE A 140 -3.43 -14.56 17.59
C PHE A 140 -3.35 -13.96 19.00
N PRO A 141 -4.14 -14.52 19.96
CA PRO A 141 -4.28 -13.91 21.27
C PRO A 141 -2.94 -13.83 22.00
N SER A 142 -2.74 -12.75 22.71
CA SER A 142 -1.60 -12.50 23.58
C SER A 142 -2.06 -12.25 25.02
N ALA A 143 -1.13 -12.05 25.95
CA ALA A 143 -1.46 -11.68 27.30
C ALA A 143 -2.15 -10.30 27.36
N GLU A 144 -1.80 -9.41 26.42
CA GLU A 144 -2.36 -8.07 26.29
C GLU A 144 -3.72 -8.08 25.57
N ASN A 145 -4.00 -9.09 24.75
CA ASN A 145 -5.24 -9.25 24.00
C ASN A 145 -5.77 -10.69 24.07
N PRO A 146 -6.33 -11.12 25.21
CA PRO A 146 -6.84 -12.49 25.42
C PRO A 146 -8.27 -12.63 24.86
N ASP A 147 -8.52 -12.19 23.63
CA ASP A 147 -9.87 -12.00 23.09
C ASP A 147 -10.58 -13.32 22.70
N ILE A 148 -9.84 -14.40 22.47
CA ILE A 148 -10.43 -15.71 22.15
C ILE A 148 -10.87 -16.42 23.43
N ASP A 149 -12.16 -16.72 23.53
CA ASP A 149 -12.75 -17.55 24.57
C ASP A 149 -13.23 -18.91 24.03
N GLU A 150 -13.64 -19.80 24.94
CA GLU A 150 -14.13 -21.16 24.59
C GLU A 150 -15.32 -21.12 23.62
N ARG A 151 -16.16 -20.10 23.70
CA ARG A 151 -17.29 -19.90 22.79
C ARG A 151 -16.81 -19.64 21.38
N VAL A 152 -15.83 -18.72 21.19
CA VAL A 152 -15.25 -18.42 19.88
C VAL A 152 -14.62 -19.67 19.27
N LEU A 153 -13.84 -20.44 20.07
CA LEU A 153 -13.20 -21.67 19.62
C LEU A 153 -14.21 -22.74 19.20
N LEU A 154 -15.37 -22.84 19.88
CA LEU A 154 -16.42 -23.80 19.53
C LEU A 154 -16.97 -23.56 18.11
N TYR A 155 -17.07 -22.30 17.68
CA TYR A 155 -17.63 -21.93 16.38
C TYR A 155 -16.56 -21.64 15.31
N THR A 156 -15.28 -21.54 15.73
CA THR A 156 -14.13 -21.39 14.85
C THR A 156 -13.05 -22.42 15.21
N PRO A 157 -13.27 -23.70 14.90
CA PRO A 157 -12.37 -24.78 15.33
C PRO A 157 -11.01 -24.77 14.61
N GLU A 158 -10.90 -24.10 13.47
CA GLU A 158 -9.66 -23.96 12.69
C GLU A 158 -9.22 -22.49 12.67
N LEU A 159 -8.27 -22.16 13.54
CA LEU A 159 -7.72 -20.81 13.63
C LEU A 159 -6.73 -20.54 12.50
N PRO A 160 -6.61 -19.28 12.05
CA PRO A 160 -5.57 -18.87 11.11
C PRO A 160 -4.16 -19.21 11.60
N VAL A 161 -3.29 -19.62 10.67
CA VAL A 161 -1.85 -19.81 10.93
C VAL A 161 -1.09 -18.51 10.71
N THR A 162 -1.49 -17.78 9.68
CA THR A 162 -0.96 -16.44 9.35
C THR A 162 -2.11 -15.55 8.89
N PRO A 163 -2.06 -14.22 9.13
CA PRO A 163 -3.12 -13.32 8.69
C PRO A 163 -3.06 -13.17 7.16
N ASN A 164 -4.11 -13.63 6.48
CA ASN A 164 -4.29 -13.47 5.03
C ASN A 164 -5.68 -13.96 4.60
N ASN A 165 -6.03 -13.80 3.33
CA ASN A 165 -7.14 -14.47 2.63
C ASN A 165 -8.49 -14.37 3.35
N ALA A 166 -8.74 -13.27 4.05
CA ALA A 166 -9.92 -13.07 4.91
C ALA A 166 -10.18 -14.25 5.87
N GLN A 167 -9.14 -14.78 6.48
CA GLN A 167 -9.24 -15.79 7.54
C GLN A 167 -9.77 -15.15 8.82
N LEU A 168 -10.99 -14.65 8.75
CA LEU A 168 -11.63 -13.90 9.83
C LEU A 168 -12.02 -14.82 10.98
N VAL A 169 -11.74 -14.40 12.20
CA VAL A 169 -12.33 -14.98 13.41
C VAL A 169 -13.40 -14.01 13.89
N ILE A 170 -14.65 -14.47 13.89
CA ILE A 170 -15.82 -13.63 14.19
C ILE A 170 -16.50 -14.18 15.46
N ASP A 171 -16.84 -13.29 16.39
CA ASP A 171 -17.65 -13.68 17.55
C ASP A 171 -18.98 -14.27 17.06
N PRO A 172 -19.34 -15.48 17.49
CA PRO A 172 -20.58 -16.11 17.03
C PRO A 172 -21.84 -15.39 17.52
N GLN A 173 -21.76 -14.57 18.56
CA GLN A 173 -22.84 -13.75 19.08
C GLN A 173 -22.64 -12.26 18.74
N ASP A 174 -23.66 -11.42 18.93
CA ASP A 174 -23.58 -9.97 18.74
C ASP A 174 -22.83 -9.30 19.91
N VAL A 175 -21.55 -9.64 20.07
CA VAL A 175 -20.65 -8.97 21.01
C VAL A 175 -19.70 -8.09 20.21
N ARG A 176 -19.91 -6.79 20.30
CA ARG A 176 -19.15 -5.79 19.51
C ARG A 176 -17.86 -5.42 20.20
N ARG A 177 -16.83 -5.27 19.42
CA ARG A 177 -15.48 -4.93 19.86
C ARG A 177 -15.06 -3.57 19.33
N GLY A 178 -14.23 -2.91 20.09
CA GLY A 178 -13.63 -1.63 19.72
C GLY A 178 -12.49 -1.29 20.66
N PRO A 179 -11.75 -0.21 20.38
CA PRO A 179 -10.53 0.12 21.11
C PRO A 179 -10.76 0.82 22.45
N TYR A 180 -12.02 0.91 22.92
CA TYR A 180 -12.36 1.66 24.12
C TYR A 180 -13.08 0.82 25.16
N ASP A 181 -12.74 0.99 26.45
CA ASP A 181 -13.55 0.57 27.56
C ASP A 181 -14.80 1.49 27.67
N LEU A 182 -15.98 0.90 27.49
CA LEU A 182 -17.26 1.63 27.58
C LEU A 182 -17.85 1.61 28.98
N GLY A 183 -17.19 0.94 29.93
CA GLY A 183 -17.59 0.86 31.34
C GLY A 183 -18.71 -0.16 31.62
N PRO A 184 -18.95 -0.46 32.91
CA PRO A 184 -19.85 -1.55 33.30
C PRO A 184 -21.34 -1.24 33.12
N ASN A 185 -21.71 0.01 32.92
CA ASN A 185 -23.10 0.45 32.81
C ASN A 185 -23.54 0.69 31.36
N PHE A 186 -22.78 0.19 30.39
CA PHE A 186 -23.17 0.26 28.99
C PHE A 186 -24.19 -0.84 28.66
N PHE A 187 -25.35 -0.50 28.07
CA PHE A 187 -26.48 -1.42 27.87
C PHE A 187 -27.16 -1.33 26.50
N TYR A 188 -26.57 -0.61 25.54
CA TYR A 188 -27.14 -0.47 24.21
C TYR A 188 -26.91 -1.69 23.33
N HIS A 189 -25.76 -2.36 23.50
CA HIS A 189 -25.39 -3.65 22.91
C HIS A 189 -24.28 -4.28 23.73
N ASP A 190 -24.10 -5.59 23.64
CA ASP A 190 -22.96 -6.26 24.26
C ASP A 190 -21.66 -5.76 23.62
N TRP A 191 -20.62 -5.61 24.44
CA TRP A 191 -19.35 -5.07 23.99
C TRP A 191 -18.16 -5.67 24.74
N ARG A 192 -16.98 -5.58 24.09
CA ARG A 192 -15.68 -5.83 24.71
C ARG A 192 -14.66 -4.79 24.22
N GLU A 193 -13.79 -4.34 25.09
CA GLU A 193 -12.58 -3.67 24.67
C GLU A 193 -11.67 -4.67 23.95
N SER A 194 -11.10 -4.24 22.81
CA SER A 194 -10.21 -5.08 22.02
C SER A 194 -9.09 -4.22 21.41
N PRO A 195 -7.85 -4.32 21.91
CA PRO A 195 -6.68 -3.66 21.33
C PRO A 195 -6.47 -3.97 19.86
N PHE A 196 -6.89 -5.14 19.40
CA PHE A 196 -6.83 -5.57 17.99
C PHE A 196 -7.40 -4.53 17.01
N HIS A 197 -8.42 -3.75 17.44
CA HIS A 197 -9.00 -2.68 16.61
C HIS A 197 -8.08 -1.46 16.42
N ARG A 198 -6.96 -1.38 17.14
CA ARG A 198 -5.89 -0.39 16.94
C ARG A 198 -4.66 -0.99 16.23
N GLU A 199 -4.64 -2.29 15.99
CA GLU A 199 -3.51 -2.99 15.41
C GLU A 199 -3.66 -3.18 13.91
N SER A 200 -2.58 -3.00 13.17
CA SER A 200 -2.53 -3.26 11.72
C SER A 200 -2.86 -4.71 11.36
N LEU A 201 -2.69 -5.63 12.31
CA LEU A 201 -3.02 -7.04 12.17
C LEU A 201 -4.49 -7.26 11.79
N MET A 202 -5.42 -6.42 12.28
CA MET A 202 -6.82 -6.46 11.88
C MET A 202 -6.98 -6.28 10.35
N CYS A 203 -6.20 -5.38 9.75
CA CYS A 203 -6.24 -5.11 8.32
C CYS A 203 -5.58 -6.23 7.50
N ALA A 204 -4.57 -6.90 8.07
CA ALA A 204 -3.83 -7.98 7.45
C ALA A 204 -4.72 -9.15 7.03
N SER A 205 -5.85 -9.35 7.71
CA SER A 205 -6.81 -10.41 7.37
C SER A 205 -7.23 -10.37 5.90
N CYS A 206 -7.38 -9.17 5.30
CA CYS A 206 -7.78 -8.98 3.91
C CYS A 206 -6.68 -8.35 3.04
N HIS A 207 -5.74 -7.59 3.64
CA HIS A 207 -4.69 -6.86 2.91
C HIS A 207 -3.34 -7.61 2.84
N ASP A 208 -3.41 -8.92 2.96
CA ASP A 208 -2.43 -9.89 2.48
C ASP A 208 -3.20 -10.99 1.76
N LEU A 209 -2.94 -11.17 0.48
CA LEU A 209 -3.66 -12.08 -0.38
C LEU A 209 -2.71 -13.07 -1.03
N SER A 210 -3.03 -14.35 -0.92
CA SER A 210 -2.32 -15.45 -1.56
C SER A 210 -3.27 -16.30 -2.37
N ASN A 211 -2.81 -16.86 -3.48
CA ASN A 211 -3.60 -17.83 -4.23
C ASN A 211 -3.44 -19.23 -3.60
N PRO A 212 -4.48 -19.81 -3.00
CA PRO A 212 -4.38 -21.11 -2.32
C PRO A 212 -4.27 -22.30 -3.28
N THR A 213 -4.56 -22.11 -4.57
CA THR A 213 -4.41 -23.18 -5.57
C THR A 213 -2.96 -23.39 -6.00
N LEU A 214 -2.04 -22.53 -5.58
CA LEU A 214 -0.64 -22.50 -6.01
C LEU A 214 0.29 -22.60 -4.81
N SER A 215 1.09 -23.66 -4.75
CA SER A 215 2.08 -23.85 -3.70
C SER A 215 3.51 -23.64 -4.19
N LYS A 216 4.33 -23.07 -3.28
CA LYS A 216 5.75 -22.81 -3.48
C LYS A 216 6.52 -24.12 -3.62
N GLN A 217 7.36 -24.21 -4.66
CA GLN A 217 8.24 -25.33 -4.91
C GLN A 217 9.63 -25.12 -4.28
N PRO A 218 10.45 -26.17 -4.15
CA PRO A 218 11.81 -26.06 -3.57
C PRO A 218 12.72 -25.09 -4.34
N ASP A 219 12.48 -24.87 -5.63
CA ASP A 219 13.21 -23.94 -6.49
C ASP A 219 12.70 -22.48 -6.38
N GLY A 220 11.64 -22.26 -5.59
CA GLY A 220 11.02 -20.94 -5.38
C GLY A 220 9.92 -20.60 -6.39
N THR A 221 9.66 -21.43 -7.38
CA THR A 221 8.52 -21.28 -8.31
C THR A 221 7.21 -21.69 -7.63
N TYR A 222 6.07 -21.43 -8.29
CA TYR A 222 4.75 -21.81 -7.78
C TYR A 222 4.02 -22.65 -8.81
N GLN A 223 3.41 -23.75 -8.37
CA GLN A 223 2.70 -24.69 -9.24
C GLN A 223 1.33 -25.04 -8.67
N LEU A 224 0.41 -25.42 -9.55
CA LEU A 224 -0.91 -25.90 -9.18
C LEU A 224 -0.82 -27.09 -8.23
N ASN A 225 -1.62 -27.03 -7.17
CA ASN A 225 -1.83 -28.14 -6.26
C ASN A 225 -2.62 -29.28 -6.94
N THR A 226 -2.70 -30.42 -6.28
CA THR A 226 -3.70 -31.43 -6.64
C THR A 226 -5.07 -30.80 -6.40
N LEU A 227 -5.92 -30.79 -7.42
CA LEU A 227 -7.21 -30.12 -7.39
C LEU A 227 -8.27 -30.90 -6.59
N ASN A 228 -9.36 -30.20 -6.24
CA ASN A 228 -10.51 -30.68 -5.48
C ASN A 228 -10.16 -31.08 -4.04
N GLN A 229 -9.20 -30.37 -3.46
CA GLN A 229 -8.80 -30.52 -2.05
C GLN A 229 -8.14 -29.24 -1.54
N ARG A 230 -8.10 -29.10 -0.21
CA ARG A 230 -7.45 -27.96 0.44
C ARG A 230 -5.96 -27.87 0.11
N ALA A 231 -5.44 -26.65 0.08
CA ALA A 231 -4.01 -26.41 -0.06
C ALA A 231 -3.21 -27.24 0.98
N PRO A 232 -2.02 -27.76 0.60
CA PRO A 232 -1.19 -28.55 1.52
C PRO A 232 -0.72 -27.76 2.75
N SER A 233 -0.66 -26.44 2.64
CA SER A 233 -0.33 -25.51 3.74
C SER A 233 -1.31 -24.34 3.71
N GLN A 234 -1.60 -23.80 4.89
CA GLN A 234 -2.39 -22.58 5.07
C GLN A 234 -1.50 -21.38 5.49
N ASP A 235 -0.18 -21.59 5.59
CA ASP A 235 0.76 -20.48 5.76
C ASP A 235 0.92 -19.73 4.44
N LYS A 236 0.68 -18.42 4.47
CA LYS A 236 0.81 -17.56 3.29
C LYS A 236 2.19 -17.63 2.62
N ARG A 237 3.24 -18.00 3.36
CA ARG A 237 4.61 -18.12 2.85
C ARG A 237 4.81 -19.31 1.91
N ASP A 238 3.90 -20.28 1.96
CA ASP A 238 3.90 -21.45 1.10
C ASP A 238 2.98 -21.27 -0.13
N LEU A 239 2.21 -20.19 -0.18
CA LEU A 239 1.24 -19.89 -1.23
C LEU A 239 1.74 -18.76 -2.14
N PHE A 240 1.24 -18.69 -3.37
CA PHE A 240 1.62 -17.62 -4.31
C PHE A 240 1.15 -16.24 -3.81
N PRO A 241 2.07 -15.26 -3.62
CA PRO A 241 1.73 -13.93 -3.13
C PRO A 241 1.11 -13.07 -4.25
N VAL A 242 -0.15 -12.67 -4.07
CA VAL A 242 -0.84 -11.78 -5.00
C VAL A 242 -0.78 -10.33 -4.51
N GLU A 243 -1.04 -10.11 -3.24
CA GLU A 243 -0.96 -8.80 -2.57
C GLU A 243 -0.26 -8.95 -1.23
N ARG A 244 0.60 -7.99 -0.88
CA ARG A 244 1.41 -8.01 0.36
C ARG A 244 1.44 -6.65 1.07
N THR A 245 0.34 -5.90 1.02
CA THR A 245 0.28 -4.55 1.64
C THR A 245 0.63 -4.58 3.12
N TYR A 246 0.14 -5.57 3.86
CA TYR A 246 0.48 -5.72 5.27
C TYR A 246 1.95 -6.12 5.48
N GLU A 247 2.47 -7.09 4.72
CA GLU A 247 3.89 -7.49 4.83
C GLU A 247 4.84 -6.36 4.41
N GLU A 248 4.48 -5.54 3.42
CA GLU A 248 5.22 -4.35 3.04
C GLU A 248 5.31 -3.36 4.22
N TRP A 249 4.18 -3.13 4.94
CA TRP A 249 4.13 -2.33 6.16
C TRP A 249 4.89 -3.01 7.31
N PHE A 250 4.69 -4.31 7.53
CA PHE A 250 5.33 -5.06 8.62
C PHE A 250 6.85 -5.04 8.52
N ALA A 251 7.41 -5.09 7.31
CA ALA A 251 8.84 -4.98 7.04
C ALA A 251 9.36 -3.52 7.07
N SER A 252 8.49 -2.52 7.21
CA SER A 252 8.85 -1.10 7.21
C SER A 252 9.29 -0.58 8.59
N GLN A 253 9.76 0.67 8.64
CA GLN A 253 10.01 1.36 9.91
C GLN A 253 8.73 1.58 10.71
N TYR A 254 7.59 1.81 10.05
CA TYR A 254 6.31 2.09 10.70
C TYR A 254 5.86 0.96 11.64
N ALA A 255 6.06 -0.30 11.27
CA ALA A 255 5.72 -1.43 12.15
C ALA A 255 6.60 -1.51 13.41
N ARG A 256 7.81 -0.95 13.35
CA ARG A 256 8.80 -1.07 14.44
C ARG A 256 8.78 0.12 15.40
N LEU A 257 8.56 1.32 14.89
CA LEU A 257 8.61 2.57 15.67
C LEU A 257 7.69 3.61 15.03
N PRO A 258 7.02 4.45 15.84
CA PRO A 258 6.29 5.59 15.33
C PRO A 258 7.18 6.48 14.46
N VAL A 259 6.64 6.94 13.34
CA VAL A 259 7.32 7.82 12.39
C VAL A 259 6.72 9.21 12.51
N ASP A 260 7.58 10.19 12.81
CA ASP A 260 7.20 11.60 12.76
C ASP A 260 7.04 12.01 11.28
N THR A 261 5.82 12.38 10.90
CA THR A 261 5.46 12.72 9.53
C THR A 261 5.39 14.22 9.26
N ARG A 262 5.89 15.04 10.20
CA ARG A 262 5.99 16.49 10.03
C ARG A 262 7.12 16.87 9.08
N ASP A 263 6.84 17.89 8.27
CA ASP A 263 7.81 18.57 7.43
C ASP A 263 7.41 20.04 7.23
N ALA A 264 8.10 20.74 6.33
CA ALA A 264 7.82 22.15 6.08
C ALA A 264 6.42 22.41 5.47
N THR A 265 5.90 21.45 4.70
CA THR A 265 4.56 21.52 4.07
C THR A 265 3.46 20.96 4.96
N HIS A 266 3.80 20.04 5.84
CA HIS A 266 2.88 19.36 6.77
C HIS A 266 3.34 19.54 8.24
N PRO A 267 3.28 20.73 8.80
CA PRO A 267 3.83 21.01 10.15
C PRO A 267 3.09 20.32 11.29
N THR A 268 1.88 19.81 11.04
CA THR A 268 1.06 19.04 12.00
C THR A 268 1.08 17.53 11.74
N GLY A 269 1.83 17.07 10.75
CA GLY A 269 1.89 15.69 10.27
C GLY A 269 1.07 15.45 9.00
N ARG A 270 1.44 14.40 8.26
CA ARG A 270 0.83 14.10 6.94
C ARG A 270 -0.49 13.36 7.05
N PHE A 271 -0.65 12.43 7.99
CA PHE A 271 -1.74 11.46 7.96
C PHE A 271 -2.56 11.38 9.24
N GLY A 272 -1.96 11.54 10.39
CA GLY A 272 -2.48 11.09 11.67
C GLY A 272 -3.63 11.91 12.28
N GLY A 273 -4.17 12.92 11.62
CA GLY A 273 -5.21 13.77 12.18
C GLY A 273 -4.70 14.61 13.36
N ASN A 274 -5.10 14.26 14.59
CA ASN A 274 -4.65 14.95 15.82
C ASN A 274 -3.23 14.60 16.25
N LYS A 275 -2.57 13.64 15.61
CA LYS A 275 -1.21 13.21 15.91
C LYS A 275 -0.30 13.30 14.71
N TYR A 276 0.97 13.60 14.93
CA TYR A 276 1.98 13.70 13.88
C TYR A 276 2.87 12.46 13.80
N GLU A 277 2.90 11.64 14.83
CA GLU A 277 3.57 10.34 14.84
C GLU A 277 2.57 9.25 14.46
N VAL A 278 2.86 8.47 13.44
CA VAL A 278 2.00 7.41 12.93
C VAL A 278 2.76 6.08 12.87
N GLN A 279 2.05 4.99 13.08
CA GLN A 279 2.60 3.66 13.10
C GLN A 279 1.70 2.64 12.40
N SER A 280 0.43 2.57 12.77
CA SER A 280 -0.52 1.57 12.29
C SER A 280 -1.20 1.96 10.98
N CYS A 281 -1.86 0.99 10.34
CA CYS A 281 -2.75 1.24 9.20
C CYS A 281 -3.87 2.21 9.58
N GLN A 282 -4.43 2.05 10.77
CA GLN A 282 -5.48 2.90 11.28
C GLN A 282 -5.04 4.35 11.42
N ASP A 283 -3.79 4.60 11.85
CA ASP A 283 -3.28 5.97 12.01
C ASP A 283 -3.36 6.81 10.73
N CYS A 284 -3.17 6.18 9.58
CA CYS A 284 -3.20 6.86 8.29
C CYS A 284 -4.58 6.79 7.61
N HIS A 285 -5.24 5.63 7.65
CA HIS A 285 -6.50 5.38 6.94
C HIS A 285 -7.75 5.66 7.76
N MET A 286 -7.59 5.82 9.08
CA MET A 286 -8.62 6.19 10.06
C MET A 286 -8.06 7.27 10.99
N PRO A 287 -7.63 8.45 10.48
CA PRO A 287 -6.93 9.45 11.28
C PRO A 287 -7.75 9.90 12.49
N ASP A 288 -7.08 10.20 13.59
CA ASP A 288 -7.74 10.62 14.83
C ASP A 288 -8.38 12.00 14.69
N THR A 289 -9.53 12.18 15.36
CA THR A 289 -10.16 13.49 15.54
C THR A 289 -10.65 13.64 16.98
N THR A 290 -11.05 14.86 17.33
CA THR A 290 -11.75 15.11 18.61
C THR A 290 -13.26 15.06 18.36
N GLY A 291 -13.94 14.08 18.96
CA GLY A 291 -15.38 13.90 18.73
C GLY A 291 -16.01 12.78 19.54
N GLN A 292 -17.22 12.39 19.15
CA GLN A 292 -17.99 11.32 19.77
C GLN A 292 -18.30 10.21 18.75
N GLY A 293 -18.17 8.96 19.16
CA GLY A 293 -18.41 7.78 18.31
C GLY A 293 -19.89 7.46 18.09
N CYS A 294 -20.81 8.13 18.80
CA CYS A 294 -22.25 8.03 18.61
C CYS A 294 -22.94 9.36 18.93
N ALA A 295 -24.23 9.45 18.62
CA ALA A 295 -24.98 10.68 18.84
C ALA A 295 -24.92 11.15 20.31
N PRO A 296 -24.74 12.46 20.59
CA PRO A 296 -24.51 13.02 21.93
C PRO A 296 -25.60 12.69 22.96
N ILE A 297 -26.81 12.43 22.49
CA ILE A 297 -27.97 12.06 23.35
C ILE A 297 -27.72 10.75 24.13
N PHE A 298 -26.80 9.90 23.68
CA PHE A 298 -26.43 8.66 24.38
C PHE A 298 -25.34 8.87 25.45
N GLY A 299 -24.89 10.11 25.67
CA GLY A 299 -24.03 10.49 26.79
C GLY A 299 -22.60 9.93 26.78
N GLN A 300 -22.12 9.47 25.63
CA GLN A 300 -20.73 8.99 25.52
C GLN A 300 -19.73 10.17 25.56
N PRO A 301 -18.52 9.97 26.08
CA PRO A 301 -17.54 11.05 26.22
C PRO A 301 -17.04 11.54 24.85
N VAL A 302 -16.68 12.82 24.79
CA VAL A 302 -15.85 13.35 23.71
C VAL A 302 -14.44 12.79 23.87
N ARG A 303 -13.86 12.26 22.81
CA ARG A 303 -12.51 11.70 22.76
C ARG A 303 -11.63 12.53 21.85
N SER A 304 -10.34 12.64 22.16
CA SER A 304 -9.35 13.29 21.28
C SER A 304 -8.70 12.33 20.28
N ASP A 305 -8.96 11.05 20.43
CA ASP A 305 -8.41 9.94 19.66
C ASP A 305 -9.50 9.13 18.93
N LEU A 306 -10.62 9.78 18.58
CA LEU A 306 -11.70 9.15 17.84
C LEU A 306 -11.24 8.83 16.41
N PRO A 307 -11.22 7.54 15.96
CA PRO A 307 -10.81 7.20 14.61
C PRO A 307 -11.91 7.53 13.60
N LEU A 308 -11.58 8.31 12.58
CA LEU A 308 -12.47 8.59 11.47
C LEU A 308 -12.55 7.38 10.54
N HIS A 309 -13.74 6.91 10.22
CA HIS A 309 -13.97 5.74 9.36
C HIS A 309 -13.82 6.07 7.86
N ASN A 310 -12.71 6.73 7.50
CA ASN A 310 -12.46 7.22 6.15
C ASN A 310 -12.11 6.10 5.17
N PHE A 311 -11.19 5.21 5.54
CA PHE A 311 -10.65 4.13 4.70
C PHE A 311 -10.23 4.58 3.30
N ASN A 312 -9.81 5.83 3.15
CA ASN A 312 -9.39 6.36 1.85
C ASN A 312 -8.09 5.72 1.40
N GLY A 313 -8.04 5.37 0.13
CA GLY A 313 -6.87 4.94 -0.61
C GLY A 313 -6.75 5.80 -1.88
N SER A 314 -6.50 5.14 -3.00
CA SER A 314 -6.22 5.80 -4.28
C SER A 314 -7.37 5.78 -5.29
N ASN A 315 -8.56 5.25 -4.93
CA ASN A 315 -9.68 5.14 -5.86
C ASN A 315 -10.42 6.47 -6.01
N ASN A 316 -10.38 7.03 -7.21
CA ASN A 316 -10.92 8.36 -7.51
C ASN A 316 -12.16 8.36 -8.41
N TRP A 317 -12.75 7.20 -8.77
CA TRP A 317 -13.88 7.17 -9.71
C TRP A 317 -14.97 6.11 -9.40
N VAL A 318 -14.65 5.00 -8.74
CA VAL A 318 -15.61 3.88 -8.57
C VAL A 318 -16.81 4.27 -7.71
N LEU A 319 -16.66 5.16 -6.74
CA LEU A 319 -17.82 5.67 -5.98
C LEU A 319 -18.86 6.38 -6.89
N LEU A 320 -18.39 7.05 -7.94
CA LEU A 320 -19.29 7.65 -8.95
C LEU A 320 -20.03 6.57 -9.76
N ALA A 321 -19.32 5.50 -10.12
CA ALA A 321 -19.92 4.35 -10.81
C ALA A 321 -20.93 3.62 -9.93
N VAL A 322 -20.64 3.43 -8.65
CA VAL A 322 -21.59 2.84 -7.69
C VAL A 322 -22.87 3.65 -7.63
N ARG A 323 -22.80 4.97 -7.48
CA ARG A 323 -23.99 5.83 -7.47
C ARG A 323 -24.77 5.84 -8.78
N ALA A 324 -24.09 5.66 -9.92
CA ALA A 324 -24.76 5.55 -11.21
C ALA A 324 -25.52 4.22 -11.39
N LEU A 325 -25.09 3.16 -10.68
CA LEU A 325 -25.67 1.81 -10.79
C LEU A 325 -26.67 1.49 -9.69
N TRP A 326 -26.55 2.13 -8.51
CA TRP A 326 -27.31 1.81 -7.31
C TRP A 326 -27.97 3.07 -6.73
N PRO A 327 -29.21 2.99 -6.22
CA PRO A 327 -29.87 4.14 -5.63
C PRO A 327 -29.24 4.56 -4.29
N ASP A 328 -29.28 5.85 -4.00
CA ASP A 328 -28.67 6.44 -2.79
C ASP A 328 -29.19 5.83 -1.47
N ASN A 329 -30.44 5.43 -1.42
CA ASN A 329 -31.03 4.78 -0.23
C ASN A 329 -30.51 3.36 0.03
N GLU A 330 -29.85 2.73 -0.93
CA GLU A 330 -29.19 1.42 -0.77
C GLU A 330 -27.72 1.58 -0.47
N THR A 331 -27.08 2.58 -1.04
CA THR A 331 -25.63 2.81 -0.89
C THR A 331 -25.26 3.63 0.33
N GLY A 332 -26.20 4.44 0.84
CA GLY A 332 -25.92 5.48 1.84
C GLY A 332 -25.10 6.66 1.29
N LEU A 333 -24.90 6.72 -0.03
CA LEU A 333 -24.12 7.78 -0.69
C LEU A 333 -25.01 9.00 -0.98
N THR A 334 -24.39 10.18 -0.90
CA THR A 334 -24.97 11.47 -1.30
C THR A 334 -23.95 12.25 -2.13
N ASP A 335 -24.36 13.31 -2.83
CA ASP A 335 -23.44 14.19 -3.53
C ASP A 335 -22.34 14.73 -2.60
N ASN A 336 -22.73 15.12 -1.39
CA ASN A 336 -21.81 15.67 -0.39
C ASN A 336 -20.82 14.61 0.09
N SER A 337 -21.27 13.41 0.46
CA SER A 337 -20.42 12.35 0.98
C SER A 337 -19.42 11.86 -0.07
N VAL A 338 -19.84 11.71 -1.33
CA VAL A 338 -18.93 11.34 -2.44
C VAL A 338 -17.94 12.45 -2.73
N THR A 339 -18.37 13.72 -2.80
CA THR A 339 -17.46 14.85 -3.00
C THR A 339 -16.38 14.89 -1.91
N LYS A 340 -16.77 14.79 -0.64
CA LYS A 340 -15.83 14.74 0.49
C LYS A 340 -14.89 13.51 0.43
N ALA A 341 -15.38 12.35 0.00
CA ALA A 341 -14.55 11.15 -0.14
C ALA A 341 -13.50 11.31 -1.24
N LEU A 342 -13.87 11.85 -2.41
CA LEU A 342 -12.93 12.14 -3.49
C LEU A 342 -11.90 13.21 -3.09
N GLN A 343 -12.32 14.22 -2.32
CA GLN A 343 -11.41 15.22 -1.76
C GLN A 343 -10.40 14.59 -0.80
N ARG A 344 -10.84 13.72 0.13
CA ARG A 344 -9.93 12.97 1.01
C ARG A 344 -8.98 12.07 0.23
N THR A 345 -9.43 11.47 -0.88
CA THR A 345 -8.55 10.70 -1.77
C THR A 345 -7.49 11.58 -2.42
N ALA A 346 -7.86 12.78 -2.88
CA ALA A 346 -6.88 13.74 -3.43
C ALA A 346 -5.86 14.19 -2.37
N GLU A 347 -6.30 14.45 -1.13
CA GLU A 347 -5.42 14.75 0.00
C GLU A 347 -4.47 13.58 0.33
N MET A 348 -4.95 12.34 0.27
CA MET A 348 -4.10 11.15 0.47
C MET A 348 -3.04 11.04 -0.62
N HIS A 349 -3.39 11.35 -1.88
CA HIS A 349 -2.43 11.39 -2.99
C HIS A 349 -1.35 12.44 -2.76
N ASP A 350 -1.72 13.68 -2.45
CA ASP A 350 -0.80 14.80 -2.18
C ASP A 350 0.21 14.48 -1.05
N ARG A 351 -0.21 13.68 -0.07
CA ARG A 351 0.60 13.33 1.11
C ARG A 351 1.46 12.07 0.93
N ALA A 352 1.22 11.28 -0.13
CA ALA A 352 1.84 9.96 -0.29
C ALA A 352 3.31 10.01 -0.71
N SER A 353 3.76 11.09 -1.32
CA SER A 353 5.12 11.22 -1.84
C SER A 353 5.66 12.64 -1.73
N ASP A 354 6.97 12.77 -1.86
CA ASP A 354 7.65 14.03 -2.18
C ASP A 354 8.45 13.86 -3.46
N MET A 355 8.40 14.85 -4.33
CA MET A 355 9.21 14.89 -5.53
C MET A 355 10.25 16.00 -5.47
N GLN A 356 11.49 15.67 -5.75
CA GLN A 356 12.63 16.57 -5.74
C GLN A 356 13.28 16.56 -7.13
N VAL A 357 13.64 17.75 -7.63
CA VAL A 357 14.27 17.90 -8.93
C VAL A 357 15.58 18.67 -8.82
N SER A 358 16.55 18.34 -9.66
CA SER A 358 17.80 19.08 -9.78
C SER A 358 18.36 18.98 -11.19
N VAL A 359 19.30 19.89 -11.53
CA VAL A 359 20.03 19.88 -12.79
C VAL A 359 21.50 19.61 -12.51
N ASP A 360 22.05 18.54 -13.08
CA ASP A 360 23.46 18.19 -12.95
C ASP A 360 23.99 17.56 -14.24
N ALA A 361 25.13 18.03 -14.74
CA ALA A 361 25.82 17.48 -15.90
C ALA A 361 24.93 17.33 -17.15
N GLY A 362 24.07 18.31 -17.43
CA GLY A 362 23.16 18.30 -18.60
C GLY A 362 22.00 17.33 -18.46
N GLN A 363 21.73 16.83 -17.24
CA GLN A 363 20.62 15.96 -16.93
C GLN A 363 19.66 16.63 -15.93
N LEU A 364 18.35 16.49 -16.17
CA LEU A 364 17.33 16.66 -15.16
C LEU A 364 17.28 15.40 -14.32
N ARG A 365 17.47 15.53 -13.01
CA ARG A 365 17.30 14.43 -12.05
C ARG A 365 16.00 14.61 -11.31
N VAL A 366 15.23 13.53 -11.23
CA VAL A 366 13.96 13.47 -10.51
C VAL A 366 14.08 12.40 -9.44
N ARG A 367 13.85 12.76 -8.19
CA ARG A 367 13.75 11.82 -7.06
C ARG A 367 12.32 11.81 -6.58
N VAL A 368 11.72 10.62 -6.50
CA VAL A 368 10.42 10.37 -5.87
C VAL A 368 10.66 9.65 -4.55
N VAL A 369 10.20 10.25 -3.46
CA VAL A 369 10.33 9.72 -2.09
C VAL A 369 8.98 9.15 -1.67
N ASN A 370 8.95 7.91 -1.22
CA ASN A 370 7.75 7.29 -0.68
C ASN A 370 7.55 7.70 0.78
N GLN A 371 6.45 8.37 1.09
CA GLN A 371 6.09 8.82 2.44
C GLN A 371 5.03 7.92 3.10
N THR A 372 4.67 6.81 2.45
CA THR A 372 3.70 5.83 2.97
C THR A 372 4.38 4.71 3.76
N GLY A 373 3.59 3.93 4.49
CA GLY A 373 4.08 2.78 5.26
C GLY A 373 4.24 1.48 4.47
N HIS A 374 3.99 1.49 3.17
CA HIS A 374 4.00 0.34 2.25
C HIS A 374 4.59 0.76 0.91
N LYS A 375 4.68 -0.13 -0.06
CA LYS A 375 5.12 0.26 -1.42
C LYS A 375 4.22 1.33 -2.01
N LEU A 376 4.77 2.13 -2.90
CA LEU A 376 4.05 3.17 -3.63
C LEU A 376 4.09 2.87 -5.15
N PRO A 377 2.92 2.55 -5.78
CA PRO A 377 1.62 2.24 -5.17
C PRO A 377 1.57 0.89 -4.47
N THR A 378 0.50 0.59 -3.71
CA THR A 378 0.26 -0.71 -3.07
C THR A 378 -1.16 -1.21 -3.34
N GLY A 379 -1.53 -2.35 -2.75
CA GLY A 379 -2.81 -3.03 -2.91
C GLY A 379 -2.81 -3.91 -4.15
N TYR A 380 -3.99 -4.26 -4.62
CA TYR A 380 -4.17 -5.02 -5.85
C TYR A 380 -3.49 -4.31 -7.02
N SER A 381 -2.50 -4.95 -7.62
CA SER A 381 -1.55 -4.29 -8.52
C SER A 381 -2.01 -4.20 -9.97
N GLU A 382 -2.94 -5.06 -10.40
CA GLU A 382 -3.41 -5.07 -11.77
C GLU A 382 -4.12 -3.78 -12.17
N GLY A 383 -3.66 -3.21 -13.27
CA GLY A 383 -4.24 -2.01 -13.84
C GLY A 383 -4.01 -0.73 -13.03
N ARG A 384 -3.14 -0.75 -12.01
CA ARG A 384 -2.80 0.42 -11.20
C ARG A 384 -1.35 0.84 -11.47
N ARG A 385 -1.12 2.13 -11.69
CA ARG A 385 0.22 2.65 -11.98
C ARG A 385 0.44 4.06 -11.46
N ILE A 386 1.71 4.38 -11.21
CA ILE A 386 2.22 5.73 -10.99
C ILE A 386 3.29 5.99 -12.04
N TRP A 387 3.38 7.21 -12.59
CA TRP A 387 4.43 7.53 -13.57
C TRP A 387 4.83 8.97 -13.52
N LEU A 388 6.02 9.26 -14.10
CA LEU A 388 6.55 10.59 -14.31
C LEU A 388 6.13 11.13 -15.69
N THR A 389 5.52 12.30 -15.72
CA THR A 389 5.39 13.12 -16.92
C THR A 389 6.42 14.23 -16.84
N VAL A 390 7.25 14.38 -17.89
CA VAL A 390 8.25 15.46 -17.99
C VAL A 390 7.95 16.30 -19.20
N ARG A 391 7.73 17.60 -18.98
CA ARG A 391 7.47 18.60 -20.02
C ARG A 391 8.62 19.56 -20.14
N TRP A 392 9.08 19.77 -21.35
CA TRP A 392 10.20 20.65 -21.65
C TRP A 392 9.69 21.90 -22.34
N PHE A 393 10.14 23.09 -21.88
CA PHE A 393 9.73 24.37 -22.42
C PHE A 393 10.95 25.18 -22.86
N ASP A 394 10.80 25.96 -23.95
CA ASP A 394 11.80 26.93 -24.41
C ASP A 394 11.82 28.19 -23.55
N GLY A 395 12.70 29.14 -23.88
CA GLY A 395 12.81 30.42 -23.18
C GLY A 395 11.60 31.37 -23.34
N SER A 396 10.64 31.02 -24.20
CA SER A 396 9.37 31.72 -24.42
C SER A 396 8.17 30.95 -23.85
N ASP A 397 8.43 29.93 -23.07
CA ASP A 397 7.43 29.08 -22.44
C ASP A 397 6.60 28.22 -23.44
N ASN A 398 7.10 28.01 -24.67
CA ASN A 398 6.47 27.06 -25.59
C ASN A 398 6.91 25.64 -25.25
N LEU A 399 5.95 24.69 -25.27
CA LEU A 399 6.20 23.26 -25.08
C LEU A 399 7.05 22.73 -26.26
N LEU A 400 8.25 22.24 -25.96
CA LEU A 400 9.14 21.59 -26.92
C LEU A 400 8.88 20.11 -27.09
N SER A 401 8.70 19.42 -25.98
CA SER A 401 8.41 17.96 -25.95
C SER A 401 7.87 17.52 -24.60
N GLU A 402 7.22 16.37 -24.58
CA GLU A 402 6.68 15.72 -23.39
C GLU A 402 7.07 14.25 -23.38
N ILE A 403 7.42 13.71 -22.20
CA ILE A 403 7.63 12.30 -21.91
C ILE A 403 6.55 11.88 -20.94
N GLY A 404 5.95 10.69 -21.11
CA GLY A 404 4.87 10.21 -20.25
C GLY A 404 3.57 11.01 -20.41
N GLY A 405 3.30 11.48 -21.64
CA GLY A 405 2.07 12.16 -22.01
C GLY A 405 0.87 11.21 -21.89
N TYR A 406 -0.27 11.72 -21.42
CA TYR A 406 -1.51 10.95 -21.28
C TYR A 406 -2.62 11.65 -22.07
N ASP A 407 -3.26 10.89 -22.98
CA ASP A 407 -4.41 11.37 -23.73
C ASP A 407 -5.72 11.06 -22.96
N PRO A 408 -6.41 12.06 -22.43
CA PRO A 408 -7.64 11.84 -21.66
C PRO A 408 -8.82 11.36 -22.53
N ALA A 409 -8.79 11.59 -23.84
CA ALA A 409 -9.86 11.17 -24.73
C ALA A 409 -9.84 9.65 -25.00
N THR A 410 -8.64 9.08 -25.08
CA THR A 410 -8.42 7.65 -25.36
C THR A 410 -7.93 6.86 -24.15
N ALA A 411 -7.54 7.53 -23.06
CA ALA A 411 -6.88 6.98 -21.87
C ALA A 411 -5.55 6.26 -22.18
N VAL A 412 -4.88 6.64 -23.26
CA VAL A 412 -3.57 6.08 -23.65
C VAL A 412 -2.46 6.86 -22.97
N LEU A 413 -1.56 6.15 -22.32
CA LEU A 413 -0.29 6.66 -21.80
C LEU A 413 0.81 6.42 -22.83
N ASP A 414 1.55 7.47 -23.21
CA ASP A 414 2.82 7.28 -23.92
C ASP A 414 3.87 6.80 -22.92
N THR A 415 4.23 5.53 -23.02
CA THR A 415 5.21 4.91 -22.14
C THR A 415 6.65 5.15 -22.57
N THR A 416 6.88 5.76 -23.74
CA THR A 416 8.21 5.96 -24.33
C THR A 416 9.07 6.85 -23.43
N GLY A 417 10.12 6.28 -22.84
CA GLY A 417 11.05 7.01 -21.95
C GLY A 417 10.47 7.40 -20.59
N SER A 418 9.20 7.13 -20.33
CA SER A 418 8.58 7.41 -19.03
C SER A 418 9.01 6.40 -17.97
N LYS A 419 9.26 6.88 -16.75
CA LYS A 419 9.40 6.00 -15.58
C LYS A 419 8.01 5.67 -15.05
N ILE A 420 7.69 4.36 -15.01
CA ILE A 420 6.40 3.85 -14.54
C ILE A 420 6.66 2.92 -13.36
N TYR A 421 5.99 3.18 -12.22
CA TYR A 421 6.01 2.35 -11.01
C TYR A 421 4.72 1.52 -10.98
N GLU A 422 4.85 0.21 -11.09
CA GLU A 422 3.74 -0.74 -11.15
C GLU A 422 4.17 -2.15 -10.78
N GLY A 423 3.21 -3.01 -10.50
CA GLY A 423 3.38 -4.46 -10.41
C GLY A 423 2.79 -5.14 -11.64
N GLU A 424 3.47 -6.14 -12.17
CA GLU A 424 2.98 -6.97 -13.27
C GLU A 424 3.08 -8.44 -12.91
N LEU A 425 1.94 -9.11 -12.94
CA LEU A 425 1.81 -10.55 -12.74
C LEU A 425 1.71 -11.27 -14.08
N GLY A 426 1.96 -12.57 -14.06
CA GLY A 426 1.88 -13.37 -15.27
C GLY A 426 1.93 -14.87 -15.02
N LEU A 427 2.00 -15.61 -16.11
CA LEU A 427 2.13 -17.06 -16.13
C LEU A 427 3.52 -17.45 -16.61
N ASP A 428 4.18 -18.33 -15.86
CA ASP A 428 5.37 -19.02 -16.36
C ASP A 428 4.99 -20.13 -17.39
N ALA A 429 6.00 -20.78 -17.96
CA ALA A 429 5.76 -21.80 -18.98
C ALA A 429 4.98 -23.01 -18.45
N THR A 430 5.18 -23.39 -17.20
CA THR A 430 4.49 -24.52 -16.56
C THR A 430 3.02 -24.22 -16.37
N GLN A 431 2.72 -23.07 -15.82
CA GLN A 431 1.34 -22.63 -15.57
C GLN A 431 0.59 -22.35 -16.87
N ALA A 432 1.27 -21.74 -17.85
CA ALA A 432 0.73 -21.53 -19.19
C ALA A 432 0.32 -22.85 -19.85
N ALA A 433 1.17 -23.88 -19.78
CA ALA A 433 0.86 -25.22 -20.30
C ALA A 433 -0.30 -25.89 -19.53
N ALA A 434 -0.36 -25.72 -18.19
CA ALA A 434 -1.42 -26.31 -17.36
C ALA A 434 -2.78 -25.65 -17.60
N THR A 435 -2.82 -24.35 -17.93
CA THR A 435 -4.05 -23.58 -18.06
C THR A 435 -4.45 -23.29 -19.51
N GLY A 436 -3.59 -23.59 -20.49
CA GLY A 436 -3.78 -23.26 -21.91
C GLY A 436 -3.75 -21.76 -22.23
N ARG A 437 -3.25 -20.96 -21.31
CA ARG A 437 -3.09 -19.52 -21.48
C ARG A 437 -1.68 -19.19 -22.00
N PRO A 438 -1.47 -18.02 -22.64
CA PRO A 438 -0.13 -17.60 -23.07
C PRO A 438 0.82 -17.38 -21.89
N VAL A 439 2.12 -17.67 -22.12
CA VAL A 439 3.20 -17.29 -21.21
C VAL A 439 3.36 -15.76 -21.17
N GLY A 440 3.65 -15.20 -20.01
CA GLY A 440 3.92 -13.79 -19.84
C GLY A 440 2.82 -13.05 -19.08
N LYS A 441 2.74 -11.73 -19.27
CA LYS A 441 1.79 -10.85 -18.55
C LYS A 441 0.35 -11.33 -18.75
N SER A 442 -0.38 -11.35 -17.63
CA SER A 442 -1.78 -11.79 -17.64
C SER A 442 -2.53 -11.08 -16.50
N PHE A 443 -3.80 -10.75 -16.77
CA PHE A 443 -4.77 -10.28 -15.80
C PHE A 443 -5.73 -11.39 -15.31
N ASN A 444 -5.47 -12.65 -15.65
CA ASN A 444 -6.23 -13.80 -15.16
C ASN A 444 -5.86 -14.10 -13.72
N PHE A 445 -6.41 -13.33 -12.80
CA PHE A 445 -6.07 -13.23 -11.38
C PHE A 445 -5.84 -14.58 -10.68
N VAL A 446 -6.74 -15.54 -10.89
CA VAL A 446 -6.65 -16.85 -10.23
C VAL A 446 -5.67 -17.82 -10.88
N LEU A 447 -5.07 -17.46 -12.03
CA LEU A 447 -4.16 -18.30 -12.78
C LEU A 447 -2.70 -17.84 -12.70
N VAL A 448 -2.45 -16.56 -12.40
CA VAL A 448 -1.08 -16.01 -12.34
C VAL A 448 -0.26 -16.69 -11.25
N ASN A 449 0.99 -17.02 -11.56
CA ASN A 449 1.90 -17.72 -10.65
C ASN A 449 3.32 -17.13 -10.59
N THR A 450 3.52 -15.98 -11.22
CA THR A 450 4.84 -15.33 -11.23
C THR A 450 4.71 -13.81 -11.28
N TRP A 451 5.63 -13.12 -10.60
CA TRP A 451 5.86 -11.69 -10.72
C TRP A 451 6.84 -11.43 -11.85
N LEU A 452 6.41 -10.68 -12.86
CA LEU A 452 7.26 -10.28 -14.00
C LEU A 452 7.95 -8.95 -13.74
N LYS A 453 7.28 -8.06 -12.99
CA LYS A 453 7.78 -6.74 -12.60
C LYS A 453 7.17 -6.33 -11.27
N ASP A 454 8.00 -5.78 -10.40
CA ASP A 454 7.58 -5.03 -9.21
C ASP A 454 8.65 -3.98 -8.89
N ASN A 455 8.53 -2.82 -9.52
CA ASN A 455 9.42 -1.69 -9.34
C ASN A 455 8.79 -0.57 -8.49
N ARG A 456 7.74 -0.88 -7.73
CA ARG A 456 7.09 0.02 -6.80
C ARG A 456 8.08 0.46 -5.72
N ILE A 457 8.05 1.75 -5.35
CA ILE A 457 9.04 2.33 -4.42
C ILE A 457 8.78 1.78 -3.01
N PRO A 458 9.78 1.16 -2.34
CA PRO A 458 9.62 0.64 -0.99
C PRO A 458 9.34 1.74 0.05
N PRO A 459 8.78 1.40 1.23
CA PRO A 459 8.60 2.33 2.33
C PRO A 459 9.90 2.59 3.11
N ARG A 460 9.91 3.62 3.96
CA ARG A 460 10.97 3.91 4.92
C ARG A 460 11.29 2.67 5.78
N GLY A 461 12.58 2.36 5.95
CA GLY A 461 13.05 1.20 6.69
C GLY A 461 13.08 -0.10 5.88
N PHE A 462 13.00 -0.01 4.55
CA PHE A 462 13.15 -1.13 3.64
C PHE A 462 14.45 -1.90 3.88
N THR A 463 14.35 -3.22 3.96
CA THR A 463 15.50 -4.13 3.88
C THR A 463 15.21 -5.25 2.90
N ASN A 464 16.20 -5.65 2.11
CA ASN A 464 16.01 -6.73 1.13
C ASN A 464 15.61 -8.05 1.81
N SER A 465 16.19 -8.35 2.98
CA SER A 465 15.85 -9.56 3.74
C SER A 465 14.43 -9.51 4.33
N GLY A 466 13.98 -8.37 4.83
CA GLY A 466 12.64 -8.19 5.38
C GLY A 466 11.56 -8.38 4.30
N PHE A 467 11.77 -7.74 3.15
CA PHE A 467 10.85 -7.86 2.01
C PHE A 467 10.87 -9.26 1.37
N ALA A 468 12.03 -9.92 1.33
CA ALA A 468 12.11 -11.32 0.89
C ALA A 468 11.35 -12.26 1.85
N SER A 469 11.47 -12.06 3.17
CA SER A 469 10.73 -12.84 4.17
C SER A 469 9.21 -12.65 4.05
N GLY A 470 8.75 -11.42 3.70
CA GLY A 470 7.34 -11.10 3.46
C GLY A 470 6.84 -11.44 2.05
N GLN A 471 7.66 -12.07 1.20
CA GLN A 471 7.33 -12.34 -0.22
C GLN A 471 6.96 -11.06 -1.00
N ALA A 472 7.57 -9.94 -0.65
CA ALA A 472 7.32 -8.62 -1.24
C ALA A 472 8.58 -8.03 -1.91
N SER A 473 9.56 -8.85 -2.30
CA SER A 473 10.79 -8.39 -2.96
C SER A 473 10.48 -7.61 -4.24
N PRO A 474 11.23 -6.55 -4.55
CA PRO A 474 11.19 -5.93 -5.87
C PRO A 474 11.57 -6.94 -6.97
N VAL A 475 10.97 -6.80 -8.15
CA VAL A 475 11.25 -7.61 -9.35
C VAL A 475 11.55 -6.69 -10.52
N GLY A 476 12.68 -6.90 -11.19
CA GLY A 476 13.13 -6.03 -12.29
C GLY A 476 13.60 -4.64 -11.85
N ALA A 477 13.72 -4.41 -10.53
CA ALA A 477 14.28 -3.22 -9.91
C ALA A 477 15.13 -3.60 -8.70
N THR A 478 16.04 -2.72 -8.31
CA THR A 478 16.90 -2.90 -7.13
C THR A 478 16.86 -1.66 -6.27
N TYR A 479 16.65 -1.85 -4.96
CA TYR A 479 16.76 -0.81 -3.95
C TYR A 479 17.83 -1.20 -2.93
N ALA A 480 18.62 -0.22 -2.51
CA ALA A 480 19.61 -0.44 -1.45
C ALA A 480 18.91 -0.59 -0.08
N GLU A 481 19.62 -1.14 0.91
CA GLU A 481 19.13 -1.18 2.28
C GLU A 481 18.71 0.23 2.75
N GLU A 482 17.56 0.34 3.38
CA GLU A 482 16.95 1.58 3.88
C GLU A 482 16.52 2.57 2.78
N GLN A 483 16.60 2.24 1.50
CA GLN A 483 16.19 3.12 0.40
C GLN A 483 14.67 3.10 0.23
N TYR A 484 14.04 4.26 0.39
CA TYR A 484 12.59 4.48 0.22
C TYR A 484 12.29 5.57 -0.81
N TRP A 485 13.20 5.74 -1.77
CA TRP A 485 13.08 6.67 -2.90
C TRP A 485 13.59 6.01 -4.17
N ASP A 486 13.20 6.58 -5.32
CA ASP A 486 13.78 6.24 -6.62
C ASP A 486 14.31 7.49 -7.30
N GLU A 487 15.38 7.36 -8.09
CA GLU A 487 15.96 8.45 -8.86
C GLU A 487 15.97 8.11 -10.35
N THR A 488 15.39 9.00 -11.15
CA THR A 488 15.39 8.91 -12.61
C THR A 488 16.09 10.11 -13.20
N SER A 489 16.83 9.93 -14.30
CA SER A 489 17.54 11.00 -15.00
C SER A 489 17.04 11.09 -16.43
N TYR A 490 16.84 12.34 -16.88
CA TYR A 490 16.41 12.66 -18.23
C TYR A 490 17.43 13.60 -18.89
N ALA A 491 17.83 13.30 -20.13
CA ALA A 491 18.68 14.22 -20.90
C ALA A 491 17.89 15.50 -21.22
N ILE A 492 18.49 16.64 -20.98
CA ILE A 492 17.87 17.95 -21.28
C ILE A 492 17.91 18.18 -22.78
N PRO A 493 16.75 18.35 -23.46
CA PRO A 493 16.73 18.63 -24.90
C PRO A 493 17.37 19.96 -25.23
N ALA A 494 17.95 20.06 -26.44
CA ALA A 494 18.50 21.33 -26.93
C ALA A 494 17.40 22.39 -27.01
N GLY A 495 17.69 23.60 -26.52
CA GLY A 495 16.76 24.73 -26.49
C GLY A 495 15.80 24.74 -25.30
N ALA A 496 15.76 23.72 -24.46
CA ALA A 496 14.96 23.73 -23.26
C ALA A 496 15.54 24.68 -22.21
N ALA A 497 14.70 25.56 -21.67
CA ALA A 497 15.02 26.52 -20.62
C ALA A 497 14.38 26.18 -19.27
N ARG A 498 13.23 25.48 -19.27
CA ARG A 498 12.47 25.05 -18.08
C ARG A 498 11.94 23.63 -18.25
N ALA A 499 11.89 22.91 -17.17
CA ALA A 499 11.17 21.63 -17.09
C ALA A 499 10.06 21.70 -16.08
N GLU A 500 8.95 21.04 -16.37
CA GLU A 500 7.87 20.71 -15.45
C GLU A 500 7.80 19.19 -15.30
N VAL A 501 7.77 18.71 -14.08
CA VAL A 501 7.68 17.28 -13.76
C VAL A 501 6.42 17.05 -12.95
N LEU A 502 5.62 16.06 -13.38
CA LEU A 502 4.37 15.67 -12.72
C LEU A 502 4.47 14.19 -12.33
N LEU A 503 4.15 13.87 -11.09
CA LEU A 503 3.96 12.50 -10.62
C LEU A 503 2.47 12.19 -10.63
N ARG A 504 2.05 11.22 -11.43
CA ARG A 504 0.65 10.91 -11.69
C ARG A 504 0.31 9.49 -11.26
N HIS A 505 -0.91 9.30 -10.74
CA HIS A 505 -1.48 7.99 -10.40
C HIS A 505 -2.74 7.72 -11.21
N GLN A 506 -2.90 6.49 -11.69
CA GLN A 506 -4.12 6.01 -12.32
C GLN A 506 -4.62 4.75 -11.60
N THR A 507 -5.89 4.77 -11.17
CA THR A 507 -6.53 3.68 -10.43
C THR A 507 -6.85 2.48 -11.31
N THR A 508 -7.31 2.73 -12.55
CA THR A 508 -7.74 1.68 -13.48
C THR A 508 -7.27 2.01 -14.89
N THR A 509 -6.28 1.27 -15.38
CA THR A 509 -5.73 1.46 -16.73
C THR A 509 -6.69 1.00 -17.81
N LYS A 510 -6.50 1.53 -19.03
CA LYS A 510 -7.24 1.11 -20.21
C LYS A 510 -7.08 -0.38 -20.49
N GLU A 511 -5.87 -0.88 -20.41
CA GLU A 511 -5.52 -2.26 -20.68
C GLU A 511 -6.28 -3.23 -19.78
N TYR A 512 -6.40 -2.89 -18.50
CA TYR A 512 -7.10 -3.72 -17.52
C TYR A 512 -8.63 -3.69 -17.73
N ILE A 513 -9.21 -2.52 -17.90
CA ILE A 513 -10.67 -2.41 -18.08
C ILE A 513 -11.14 -3.03 -19.41
N GLU A 514 -10.33 -2.92 -20.48
CA GLU A 514 -10.59 -3.58 -21.76
C GLU A 514 -10.46 -5.10 -21.63
N PHE A 515 -9.47 -5.59 -20.87
CA PHE A 515 -9.38 -7.01 -20.53
C PHE A 515 -10.67 -7.50 -19.82
N LEU A 516 -11.16 -6.77 -18.82
CA LEU A 516 -12.39 -7.14 -18.11
C LEU A 516 -13.61 -7.18 -19.03
N ARG A 517 -13.72 -6.23 -19.98
CA ARG A 517 -14.79 -6.21 -20.98
C ARG A 517 -14.70 -7.37 -21.98
N ASP A 518 -13.51 -7.60 -22.53
CA ASP A 518 -13.31 -8.45 -23.70
C ASP A 518 -13.15 -9.93 -23.33
N THR A 519 -12.69 -10.22 -22.10
CA THR A 519 -12.48 -11.59 -21.62
C THR A 519 -13.72 -12.17 -20.92
N ASN A 520 -14.61 -11.32 -20.40
CA ASN A 520 -15.85 -11.78 -19.77
C ASN A 520 -16.82 -12.30 -20.85
N THR A 521 -17.01 -13.62 -20.87
CA THR A 521 -17.95 -14.32 -21.76
C THR A 521 -19.17 -14.87 -21.02
N THR A 522 -19.24 -14.67 -19.71
CA THR A 522 -20.29 -15.24 -18.84
C THR A 522 -21.52 -14.35 -18.78
N ASP A 523 -21.28 -13.03 -18.61
CA ASP A 523 -22.35 -12.05 -18.39
C ASP A 523 -21.94 -10.64 -18.91
N SER A 524 -22.73 -9.63 -18.60
CA SER A 524 -22.49 -8.25 -19.03
C SER A 524 -21.71 -7.39 -18.03
N THR A 525 -21.20 -7.93 -16.92
CA THR A 525 -20.55 -7.13 -15.86
C THR A 525 -19.28 -6.45 -16.37
N GLY A 526 -18.50 -7.10 -17.25
CA GLY A 526 -17.35 -6.50 -17.91
C GLY A 526 -17.73 -5.28 -18.78
N ALA A 527 -18.78 -5.40 -19.58
CA ALA A 527 -19.31 -4.28 -20.36
C ALA A 527 -19.84 -3.16 -19.46
N THR A 528 -20.51 -3.50 -18.36
CA THR A 528 -21.01 -2.53 -17.37
C THR A 528 -19.84 -1.75 -16.76
N ALA A 529 -18.79 -2.43 -16.28
CA ALA A 529 -17.61 -1.80 -15.72
C ALA A 529 -16.93 -0.85 -16.72
N TYR A 530 -16.76 -1.28 -17.98
CA TYR A 530 -16.19 -0.46 -19.05
C TYR A 530 -17.04 0.78 -19.34
N ASN A 531 -18.36 0.65 -19.42
CA ASN A 531 -19.26 1.77 -19.69
C ASN A 531 -19.22 2.78 -18.54
N GLN A 532 -19.20 2.34 -17.29
CA GLN A 532 -19.03 3.22 -16.13
C GLN A 532 -17.67 3.92 -16.12
N TRP A 533 -16.61 3.21 -16.47
CA TRP A 533 -15.28 3.79 -16.60
C TRP A 533 -15.25 4.91 -17.67
N VAL A 534 -15.90 4.71 -18.83
CA VAL A 534 -16.02 5.74 -19.86
C VAL A 534 -16.85 6.93 -19.37
N LEU A 535 -17.98 6.66 -18.73
CA LEU A 535 -18.91 7.68 -18.23
C LEU A 535 -18.24 8.59 -17.19
N HIS A 536 -17.41 8.03 -16.32
CA HIS A 536 -16.75 8.73 -15.22
C HIS A 536 -15.30 9.14 -15.53
N GLY A 537 -14.99 9.44 -16.79
CA GLY A 537 -13.74 10.08 -17.20
C GLY A 537 -12.54 9.14 -17.34
N ARG A 538 -12.78 7.84 -17.57
CA ARG A 538 -11.76 6.83 -17.89
C ARG A 538 -10.68 6.70 -16.82
N SER A 539 -11.07 6.78 -15.54
CA SER A 539 -10.10 6.78 -14.43
C SER A 539 -8.99 7.82 -14.67
N ALA A 540 -9.40 9.07 -14.86
CA ALA A 540 -8.46 10.16 -15.14
C ALA A 540 -7.34 10.21 -14.09
N PRO A 541 -6.08 10.40 -14.50
CA PRO A 541 -4.96 10.41 -13.58
C PRO A 541 -5.07 11.49 -12.51
N SER A 542 -4.84 11.12 -11.25
CA SER A 542 -4.65 12.06 -10.15
C SER A 542 -3.20 12.56 -10.14
N LEU A 543 -3.01 13.82 -9.76
CA LEU A 543 -1.69 14.36 -9.46
C LEU A 543 -1.31 13.98 -8.03
N LEU A 544 -0.12 13.37 -7.84
CA LEU A 544 0.47 13.11 -6.53
C LEU A 544 1.40 14.24 -6.12
N ASP A 545 2.23 14.70 -7.06
CA ASP A 545 3.20 15.78 -6.81
C ASP A 545 3.60 16.46 -8.13
N SER A 546 4.15 17.67 -8.02
CA SER A 546 4.64 18.43 -9.16
C SER A 546 5.83 19.29 -8.79
N ALA A 547 6.76 19.46 -9.72
CA ALA A 547 7.89 20.36 -9.57
C ALA A 547 8.19 21.08 -10.88
N SER A 548 8.69 22.33 -10.79
CA SER A 548 9.19 23.08 -11.93
C SER A 548 10.61 23.58 -11.64
N ILE A 549 11.48 23.52 -12.64
CA ILE A 549 12.89 23.91 -12.50
C ILE A 549 13.39 24.65 -13.73
N GLN A 550 14.17 25.73 -13.51
CA GLN A 550 14.93 26.42 -14.55
C GLN A 550 16.20 25.63 -14.86
N LEU A 551 16.49 25.42 -16.14
CA LEU A 551 17.56 24.52 -16.59
C LEU A 551 18.93 25.23 -16.77
N GLY A 552 18.97 26.52 -16.55
CA GLY A 552 20.17 27.36 -16.79
C GLY A 552 21.26 27.25 -15.73
N ALA A 553 20.99 26.70 -14.55
CA ALA A 553 21.95 26.56 -13.45
C ALA A 553 21.96 25.15 -12.88
N ALA A 554 23.16 24.64 -12.60
CA ALA A 554 23.31 23.37 -11.90
C ALA A 554 22.82 23.48 -10.45
N SER A 555 22.18 22.44 -9.94
CA SER A 555 21.69 22.33 -8.56
C SER A 555 21.84 20.88 -8.05
N ALA A 556 21.86 20.70 -6.72
CA ALA A 556 21.94 19.39 -6.11
C ALA A 556 20.58 18.96 -5.52
N LEU A 557 20.30 17.66 -5.53
CA LEU A 557 19.19 17.09 -4.74
C LEU A 557 19.45 17.29 -3.25
N PRO A 558 18.44 17.60 -2.44
CA PRO A 558 18.58 17.63 -0.99
C PRO A 558 19.09 16.30 -0.46
N PRO A 559 19.89 16.29 0.63
CA PRO A 559 20.17 15.06 1.38
C PRO A 559 18.88 14.41 1.88
N ILE A 560 18.88 13.07 1.96
CA ILE A 560 17.75 12.32 2.49
C ILE A 560 18.20 11.47 3.68
N ASP A 561 17.50 11.60 4.80
CA ASP A 561 17.75 10.82 6.00
C ASP A 561 17.02 9.48 5.95
N TYR A 562 17.58 8.46 6.56
CA TYR A 562 17.00 7.12 6.64
C TYR A 562 17.37 6.44 7.96
N GLY A 563 16.52 5.51 8.38
CA GLY A 563 16.69 4.85 9.67
C GLY A 563 16.51 5.80 10.86
N VAL A 564 16.85 5.34 12.05
CA VAL A 564 16.62 6.04 13.33
C VAL A 564 17.89 6.01 14.19
N GLY A 565 18.20 7.13 14.84
CA GLY A 565 19.28 7.19 15.82
C GLY A 565 18.98 6.32 17.04
N LYS A 566 20.02 5.71 17.63
CA LYS A 566 19.91 4.99 18.89
C LYS A 566 19.55 5.95 20.00
N THR A 567 18.50 5.69 20.75
CA THR A 567 18.12 6.50 21.93
C THR A 567 19.31 6.57 22.91
N THR A 568 19.70 7.78 23.27
CA THR A 568 20.81 8.03 24.21
C THR A 568 20.40 7.71 25.65
N SER A 569 21.39 7.62 26.55
CA SER A 569 21.15 7.51 27.99
C SER A 569 20.38 8.71 28.58
N LEU A 570 20.29 9.83 27.85
CA LEU A 570 19.54 11.01 28.20
C LEU A 570 18.10 11.02 27.61
N GLY A 571 17.69 9.95 26.92
CA GLY A 571 16.35 9.82 26.33
C GLY A 571 16.18 10.49 24.96
N ALA A 572 17.19 11.19 24.43
CA ALA A 572 17.13 11.82 23.11
C ALA A 572 17.44 10.84 21.99
N ARG A 573 16.88 11.04 20.79
CA ARG A 573 17.25 10.35 19.55
C ARG A 573 18.14 11.27 18.73
N PRO A 574 19.45 11.00 18.61
CA PRO A 574 20.38 11.85 17.90
C PRO A 574 20.14 11.78 16.39
N ARG A 575 20.28 12.94 15.74
CA ARG A 575 20.05 13.09 14.30
C ARG A 575 21.29 13.59 13.58
N LEU A 576 21.50 13.08 12.35
CA LEU A 576 22.44 13.60 11.36
C LEU A 576 21.66 14.19 10.20
N SER A 577 21.99 15.42 9.82
CA SER A 577 21.39 16.15 8.71
C SER A 577 22.46 16.84 7.86
N GLY A 578 22.09 17.31 6.66
CA GLY A 578 22.94 18.12 5.78
C GLY A 578 22.62 19.61 5.86
N ILE A 579 23.62 20.45 5.78
CA ILE A 579 23.50 21.92 5.70
C ILE A 579 24.24 22.42 4.47
N GLY A 580 23.61 23.32 3.71
CA GLY A 580 24.17 23.84 2.47
C GLY A 580 23.86 22.94 1.27
N GLU A 581 24.43 23.26 0.13
CA GLU A 581 24.22 22.55 -1.12
C GLU A 581 25.34 21.54 -1.37
N ALA A 582 24.96 20.28 -1.62
CA ALA A 582 25.88 19.20 -1.91
C ALA A 582 26.37 19.26 -3.38
N ARG A 583 27.05 20.36 -3.76
CA ARG A 583 27.55 20.63 -5.10
C ARG A 583 29.01 21.09 -5.06
N VAL A 584 29.87 20.51 -5.92
CA VAL A 584 31.32 20.77 -5.93
C VAL A 584 31.62 22.26 -6.20
N SER A 585 30.87 22.89 -7.09
CA SER A 585 30.98 24.32 -7.42
C SER A 585 30.15 25.24 -6.51
N GLY A 586 29.50 24.69 -5.45
CA GLY A 586 28.61 25.43 -4.55
C GLY A 586 29.33 26.15 -3.41
N ALA A 587 28.55 26.81 -2.55
CA ALA A 587 29.04 27.58 -1.41
C ALA A 587 29.57 26.71 -0.25
N GLY A 588 29.43 25.39 -0.34
CA GLY A 588 29.88 24.39 0.64
C GLY A 588 28.75 23.57 1.23
N PHE A 589 29.14 22.43 1.78
CA PHE A 589 28.23 21.47 2.41
C PHE A 589 28.81 21.00 3.75
N ALA A 590 27.98 20.86 4.76
CA ALA A 590 28.36 20.38 6.09
C ALA A 590 27.36 19.38 6.63
N LEU A 591 27.82 18.51 7.50
CA LEU A 591 27.03 17.54 8.26
C LEU A 591 26.74 18.11 9.65
N ARG A 592 25.48 18.11 10.06
CA ARG A 592 25.02 18.57 11.36
C ARG A 592 24.56 17.39 12.21
N VAL A 593 25.19 17.24 13.39
CA VAL A 593 24.77 16.30 14.45
C VAL A 593 23.97 17.07 15.48
N GLU A 594 22.86 16.52 15.96
CA GLU A 594 22.00 17.10 16.97
C GLU A 594 21.47 16.03 17.93
N GLY A 595 21.15 16.41 19.17
CA GLY A 595 20.57 15.52 20.18
C GLY A 595 21.47 14.39 20.65
N ALA A 596 22.76 14.48 20.41
CA ALA A 596 23.76 13.53 20.93
C ALA A 596 24.12 13.86 22.39
N VAL A 597 24.99 13.05 23.03
CA VAL A 597 25.42 13.28 24.41
C VAL A 597 26.38 14.49 24.47
N PRO A 598 26.04 15.55 25.21
CA PRO A 598 26.85 16.77 25.31
C PRO A 598 28.31 16.51 25.71
N ASN A 599 29.21 17.36 25.25
CA ASN A 599 30.63 17.36 25.59
C ASN A 599 31.38 16.03 25.31
N SER A 600 30.83 15.17 24.47
CA SER A 600 31.47 13.95 24.01
C SER A 600 32.10 14.13 22.63
N GLN A 601 33.09 13.27 22.29
CA GLN A 601 33.64 13.27 20.93
C GLN A 601 32.69 12.56 19.97
N VAL A 602 32.44 13.16 18.81
CA VAL A 602 31.72 12.56 17.68
C VAL A 602 32.68 12.25 16.53
N VAL A 603 32.45 11.11 15.90
CA VAL A 603 33.13 10.69 14.67
C VAL A 603 32.09 10.45 13.60
N VAL A 604 32.20 11.17 12.48
CA VAL A 604 31.35 10.92 11.30
C VAL A 604 32.10 10.03 10.34
N LYS A 605 31.42 8.97 9.91
CA LYS A 605 31.92 8.04 8.89
C LYS A 605 31.04 8.11 7.65
N SER A 606 31.61 7.71 6.51
CA SER A 606 30.89 7.53 5.25
C SER A 606 31.16 6.17 4.62
N SER A 607 30.25 5.75 3.73
CA SER A 607 30.42 4.61 2.83
C SER A 607 29.74 4.89 1.48
N THR A 608 30.05 4.09 0.47
CA THR A 608 29.38 4.18 -0.85
C THR A 608 28.05 3.43 -0.90
N SER A 609 27.80 2.55 0.06
CA SER A 609 26.55 1.79 0.17
C SER A 609 25.92 1.95 1.56
N SER A 610 24.60 1.83 1.63
CA SER A 610 23.87 1.72 2.89
C SER A 610 23.86 0.27 3.41
N ALA A 611 23.50 0.11 4.67
CA ALA A 611 23.29 -1.16 5.34
C ALA A 611 22.19 -0.98 6.41
N SER A 612 21.70 -2.08 6.94
CA SER A 612 20.82 -2.12 8.12
C SER A 612 21.25 -3.29 9.00
N ILE A 613 22.30 -3.07 9.82
CA ILE A 613 22.96 -4.11 10.62
C ILE A 613 22.84 -3.77 12.10
N ALA A 614 22.34 -4.71 12.90
CA ALA A 614 22.33 -4.55 14.36
C ALA A 614 23.76 -4.35 14.89
N PHE A 615 24.00 -3.25 15.63
CA PHE A 615 25.31 -2.87 16.10
C PHE A 615 25.23 -2.09 17.42
N ASN A 616 25.88 -2.59 18.46
CA ASN A 616 25.99 -1.92 19.78
C ASN A 616 24.66 -1.38 20.33
N GLY A 617 23.57 -2.15 20.19
CA GLY A 617 22.23 -1.79 20.66
C GLY A 617 21.53 -0.72 19.82
N GLY A 618 22.00 -0.44 18.63
CA GLY A 618 21.39 0.38 17.58
C GLY A 618 21.58 -0.26 16.21
N THR A 619 21.49 0.54 15.13
CA THR A 619 21.66 0.08 13.75
C THR A 619 22.82 0.77 13.07
N LEU A 620 23.74 0.00 12.49
CA LEU A 620 24.77 0.49 11.59
C LEU A 620 24.17 0.64 10.19
N TYR A 621 24.13 1.87 9.71
CA TYR A 621 23.54 2.23 8.42
C TYR A 621 24.57 2.37 7.28
N LEU A 622 25.84 2.10 7.57
CA LEU A 622 26.93 2.17 6.59
C LEU A 622 27.34 0.77 6.14
N GLY A 623 27.41 0.57 4.83
CA GLY A 623 27.93 -0.64 4.24
C GLY A 623 29.46 -0.77 4.32
N ALA A 624 30.04 -1.65 3.52
CA ALA A 624 31.48 -1.89 3.48
C ALA A 624 32.29 -0.66 3.01
N GLY A 625 33.59 -0.66 3.28
CA GLY A 625 34.49 0.41 2.86
C GLY A 625 34.27 1.73 3.62
N GLN A 626 33.99 1.66 4.92
CA GLN A 626 33.77 2.85 5.75
C GLN A 626 35.05 3.70 5.86
N ALA A 627 34.91 5.01 5.68
CA ALA A 627 35.97 6.00 5.85
C ALA A 627 35.58 7.04 6.91
N ILE A 628 36.51 7.51 7.70
CA ILE A 628 36.29 8.65 8.62
C ILE A 628 36.29 9.93 7.79
N VAL A 629 35.19 10.72 7.93
CA VAL A 629 35.02 12.03 7.27
C VAL A 629 35.55 13.14 8.17
N GLY A 630 35.28 13.04 9.47
CA GLY A 630 35.72 14.05 10.42
C GLY A 630 35.46 13.66 11.87
N ARG A 631 36.00 14.47 12.77
CA ARG A 631 35.81 14.38 14.22
C ARG A 631 35.56 15.76 14.78
N ALA A 632 34.70 15.86 15.78
CA ALA A 632 34.43 17.10 16.49
C ALA A 632 34.12 16.81 17.97
N MET A 633 34.15 17.85 18.81
CA MET A 633 33.55 17.83 20.13
C MET A 633 32.11 18.31 20.02
N LEU A 634 31.20 17.59 20.63
CA LEU A 634 29.81 18.00 20.76
C LEU A 634 29.72 19.16 21.77
N ASP A 635 28.92 20.15 21.46
CA ASP A 635 28.66 21.30 22.34
C ASP A 635 27.80 20.90 23.55
N ALA A 636 27.45 21.91 24.39
CA ALA A 636 26.62 21.71 25.58
C ALA A 636 25.19 21.25 25.29
N THR A 637 24.74 21.31 24.03
CA THR A 637 23.42 20.82 23.57
C THR A 637 23.50 19.47 22.85
N GLY A 638 24.69 18.89 22.75
CA GLY A 638 24.92 17.65 22.00
C GLY A 638 24.95 17.84 20.49
N GLY A 639 25.29 19.06 20.05
CA GLY A 639 25.37 19.45 18.63
C GLY A 639 26.81 19.56 18.12
N ALA A 640 27.02 19.34 16.84
CA ALA A 640 28.26 19.66 16.12
C ALA A 640 28.01 19.83 14.62
N THR A 641 28.80 20.70 13.98
CA THR A 641 28.79 20.87 12.52
C THR A 641 30.17 20.54 11.97
N LEU A 642 30.21 19.65 10.97
CA LEU A 642 31.45 19.19 10.33
C LEU A 642 31.39 19.53 8.82
N PRO A 643 32.28 20.41 8.31
CA PRO A 643 32.36 20.66 6.89
C PRO A 643 32.83 19.43 6.13
N VAL A 644 32.29 19.21 4.94
CA VAL A 644 32.66 18.12 4.04
C VAL A 644 33.50 18.68 2.90
N SER A 645 34.68 18.08 2.66
CA SER A 645 35.45 18.39 1.45
C SER A 645 34.73 17.83 0.23
N LEU A 646 34.36 18.71 -0.70
CA LEU A 646 33.64 18.37 -1.92
C LEU A 646 34.53 17.92 -3.07
N ALA A 647 35.85 18.06 -2.94
CA ALA A 647 36.80 17.69 -3.97
C ALA A 647 36.68 16.22 -4.36
N GLY A 648 36.46 15.95 -5.65
CA GLY A 648 36.34 14.60 -6.19
C GLY A 648 35.00 13.89 -5.90
N LEU A 649 34.01 14.58 -5.31
CA LEU A 649 32.71 13.98 -5.01
C LEU A 649 31.66 14.20 -6.10
N GLY A 650 31.89 15.10 -7.07
CA GLY A 650 30.93 15.40 -8.15
C GLY A 650 30.42 14.13 -8.85
N GLY A 651 29.12 14.04 -9.03
CA GLY A 651 28.42 12.90 -9.61
C GLY A 651 28.34 11.64 -8.72
N GLN A 652 28.92 11.67 -7.50
CA GLN A 652 28.92 10.52 -6.59
C GLN A 652 27.84 10.62 -5.53
N SER A 653 27.48 9.47 -4.95
CA SER A 653 26.65 9.39 -3.74
C SER A 653 27.48 8.87 -2.55
N ARG A 654 27.15 9.33 -1.36
CA ARG A 654 27.70 8.85 -0.09
C ARG A 654 26.62 8.70 0.97
N ASN A 655 26.80 7.69 1.81
CA ASN A 655 26.00 7.49 3.01
C ASN A 655 26.82 7.89 4.23
N TYR A 656 26.23 8.57 5.20
CA TYR A 656 26.91 9.08 6.39
C TYR A 656 26.18 8.61 7.64
N GLN A 657 26.95 8.38 8.72
CA GLN A 657 26.41 8.15 10.06
C GLN A 657 27.42 8.69 11.09
N ALA A 658 26.92 9.28 12.17
CA ALA A 658 27.74 9.77 13.25
C ALA A 658 27.70 8.80 14.45
N PHE A 659 28.85 8.68 15.10
CA PHE A 659 29.08 7.82 16.25
C PHE A 659 29.74 8.62 17.39
N PHE A 660 29.32 8.41 18.63
CA PHE A 660 29.83 9.13 19.78
C PHE A 660 29.81 8.23 21.02
N ARG A 661 30.57 8.66 22.09
CA ARG A 661 30.54 7.96 23.36
C ARG A 661 29.28 8.34 24.15
N ASP A 662 28.55 7.32 24.62
CA ASP A 662 27.41 7.46 25.53
C ASP A 662 27.64 6.51 26.72
N ALA A 663 28.35 6.99 27.73
CA ALA A 663 28.77 6.18 28.87
C ALA A 663 27.62 5.62 29.70
N GLY A 664 26.44 6.25 29.66
CA GLY A 664 25.23 5.80 30.36
C GLY A 664 24.40 4.78 29.59
N ALA A 665 24.65 4.61 28.28
CA ALA A 665 23.92 3.64 27.47
C ALA A 665 24.53 2.23 27.56
N SER A 666 23.71 1.21 27.28
CA SER A 666 24.22 -0.13 27.06
C SER A 666 25.30 -0.10 25.98
N GLN A 667 26.45 -0.73 26.22
CA GLN A 667 27.63 -0.74 25.34
C GLN A 667 28.37 0.61 25.22
N ALA A 668 28.01 1.63 25.99
CA ALA A 668 28.67 2.93 26.05
C ALA A 668 28.79 3.63 24.67
N TYR A 669 27.86 3.39 23.76
CA TYR A 669 27.92 3.81 22.37
C TYR A 669 26.60 4.46 21.92
N GLY A 670 26.70 5.65 21.31
CA GLY A 670 25.60 6.36 20.67
C GLY A 670 25.84 6.47 19.16
N MET A 671 24.75 6.51 18.38
CA MET A 671 24.81 6.67 16.92
C MET A 671 23.55 7.35 16.40
N THR A 672 23.69 8.07 15.29
CA THR A 672 22.58 8.76 14.60
C THR A 672 21.85 7.86 13.62
N ASN A 673 20.79 8.39 12.98
CA ASN A 673 20.26 7.90 11.70
C ASN A 673 21.35 7.92 10.61
N GLY A 674 21.07 7.27 9.47
CA GLY A 674 21.84 7.42 8.24
C GLY A 674 21.44 8.67 7.46
N LEU A 675 22.34 9.19 6.63
CA LEU A 675 22.08 10.30 5.71
C LEU A 675 22.67 9.96 4.34
N HIS A 676 21.82 9.94 3.33
CA HIS A 676 22.22 9.79 1.93
C HIS A 676 22.41 11.15 1.28
N VAL A 677 23.54 11.36 0.64
CA VAL A 677 23.90 12.60 -0.07
C VAL A 677 24.37 12.26 -1.48
N ARG A 678 23.72 12.85 -2.48
CA ARG A 678 24.17 12.85 -3.86
C ARG A 678 24.84 14.19 -4.16
N TYR A 679 26.07 14.15 -4.63
CA TYR A 679 26.86 15.33 -4.95
C TYR A 679 26.71 15.70 -6.42
N ALA A 680 26.28 16.92 -6.71
CA ALA A 680 26.28 17.49 -8.05
C ALA A 680 27.68 18.05 -8.38
N ASN A 681 27.98 18.23 -9.68
CA ASN A 681 29.24 18.78 -10.20
C ASN A 681 29.40 20.26 -9.97
#